data_b95257e0fa689fb2ca91e04293af13fa
#
_entry.id   b95257e0fa689fb2ca91e04293af13fa
#
_cell.length_a   1.000
_cell.length_b   1.000
_cell.length_c   1.000
_cell.angle_alpha   90.00
_cell.angle_beta   90.00
_cell.angle_gamma   90.00
#
_symmetry.space_group_name_H-M   'P 1'
#
loop_
_entity.id
_entity.type
_entity.pdbx_description
1 polymer ?
#
loop_
_entity_poly.entity_id
_entity_poly.type
_entity_poly.pdbx_seq_one_letter_code
_entity_poly.pdbx_strand_id
1 'polypeptide(L)'
;MRLTLVSTLGVFLCSSNLLAQGGSRSPIDDVVDSLFHLRQLSEVAISPDGAHVAWVQSHEDPGTGALTLLVYTSDLHKPGSAPRRITADKDKAEHYENSVAWSPDGKFLAFFSDAEKAGQHQLYVTDLDKGKVRKLTSVTGALSSLSWSPDGKSLAVLFTENAPHTPGPLEPVPVETGVISQQIYIQRLAVIDFTSGKLRQVSPPDLYIHEYGWSPDNQRFVATGSPGPGDDNWWIAQLYTINIDSGNATSILKTPLQIANPVWSPDGMSVAFIGGLMSDEGFNGGDIYSVAASGGEPRDLTPDRKASPNWLRWLPSGQILFTENTDGAVGVGLLDISGPDVKSLWTENSSLLLSVTPDLKNSAVIRDSFSNPPEVWAGPVGEWKQMTRVNGDLHPFWGEAKSLRWTSEGSNVQGWLVYPRNYDPSHRYPLVVSVHGGPAGMVTSRWPSTLQYDIMLAAAGYFVLCPNPRGSYGEGEAFTRANVKDFGYGDLHDILAGVDQVLSTLPVDPNRIGITGWSYGGFMTMWAVTQTDRFRAAVAGAGIANWQSYYGENSIDKWMIPYFGASVYDDPAVYARSSPITFIKNVKTPTLILVGERDGECPLPQSYEYWHALQTLGVENQFVVYPNEGHRIARPDHRRDIVRRAIAWFDGHLK
;
A
#
# COMPACT_ATOMS: atom_id res chain seq x y z
N MET A 1 44.02 32.10 -56.49
CA MET A 1 44.68 30.91 -55.88
C MET A 1 43.78 30.36 -54.80
N ARG A 2 42.98 29.34 -55.12
CA ARG A 2 42.02 28.68 -54.21
C ARG A 2 42.74 27.48 -53.63
N LEU A 3 42.88 27.42 -52.30
CA LEU A 3 43.25 26.20 -51.57
C LEU A 3 41.98 25.50 -51.08
N THR A 4 41.81 24.30 -51.57
CA THR A 4 40.77 23.37 -51.13
C THR A 4 41.36 22.50 -50.02
N LEU A 5 40.77 22.58 -48.79
CA LEU A 5 41.06 21.63 -47.71
C LEU A 5 40.03 20.51 -47.78
N VAL A 6 40.52 19.31 -48.00
CA VAL A 6 39.74 18.08 -47.87
C VAL A 6 39.92 17.55 -46.46
N SER A 7 38.88 17.58 -45.62
CA SER A 7 38.87 16.93 -44.32
C SER A 7 38.18 15.57 -44.45
N THR A 8 38.97 14.52 -44.29
CA THR A 8 38.49 13.12 -44.18
C THR A 8 37.94 12.88 -42.78
N LEU A 9 36.62 12.72 -42.64
CA LEU A 9 35.99 12.28 -41.41
C LEU A 9 36.09 10.74 -41.33
N GLY A 10 36.91 10.24 -40.43
CA GLY A 10 36.99 8.84 -40.09
C GLY A 10 35.83 8.48 -39.15
N VAL A 11 34.82 7.74 -39.65
CA VAL A 11 33.77 7.15 -38.83
C VAL A 11 34.33 5.91 -38.14
N PHE A 12 34.63 6.01 -36.86
CA PHE A 12 34.86 4.84 -36.02
C PHE A 12 33.51 4.20 -35.69
N LEU A 13 33.15 3.14 -36.39
CA LEU A 13 32.11 2.21 -35.98
C LEU A 13 32.63 1.36 -34.82
N CYS A 14 32.35 1.77 -33.59
CA CYS A 14 32.41 0.87 -32.43
C CYS A 14 31.25 -0.12 -32.51
N SER A 15 31.49 -1.27 -33.14
CA SER A 15 30.64 -2.44 -32.99
C SER A 15 30.76 -2.99 -31.56
N SER A 16 29.87 -2.57 -30.67
CA SER A 16 29.68 -3.23 -29.37
C SER A 16 29.06 -4.59 -29.62
N ASN A 17 29.87 -5.61 -29.77
CA ASN A 17 29.42 -7.00 -29.60
C ASN A 17 29.03 -7.21 -28.13
N LEU A 18 27.76 -7.02 -27.79
CA LEU A 18 27.19 -7.65 -26.61
C LEU A 18 27.12 -9.16 -26.91
N LEU A 19 28.22 -9.84 -26.59
CA LEU A 19 28.19 -11.27 -26.39
C LEU A 19 27.27 -11.51 -25.19
N ALA A 20 26.08 -12.04 -25.45
CA ALA A 20 25.29 -12.70 -24.45
C ALA A 20 26.15 -13.86 -23.89
N GLN A 21 26.85 -13.60 -22.80
CA GLN A 21 27.42 -14.67 -22.00
C GLN A 21 26.24 -15.47 -21.44
N GLY A 22 26.02 -16.65 -21.97
CA GLY A 22 25.20 -17.68 -21.32
C GLY A 22 25.86 -18.10 -20.00
N GLY A 23 25.81 -17.20 -18.99
CA GLY A 23 26.15 -17.54 -17.63
C GLY A 23 25.17 -18.57 -17.11
N SER A 24 25.64 -19.61 -16.41
CA SER A 24 24.78 -20.51 -15.68
C SER A 24 23.88 -19.70 -14.77
N ARG A 25 22.55 -19.88 -14.89
CA ARG A 25 21.55 -19.22 -14.05
C ARG A 25 21.91 -19.41 -12.57
N SER A 26 21.95 -18.33 -11.82
CA SER A 26 22.18 -18.39 -10.37
C SER A 26 20.95 -18.97 -9.69
N PRO A 27 21.07 -19.76 -8.62
CA PRO A 27 19.93 -20.21 -7.82
C PRO A 27 19.02 -19.06 -7.36
N ILE A 28 19.56 -17.85 -7.21
CA ILE A 28 18.80 -16.68 -6.84
C ILE A 28 17.93 -16.16 -7.99
N ASP A 29 18.31 -16.36 -9.24
CA ASP A 29 17.51 -15.96 -10.39
C ASP A 29 16.19 -16.76 -10.45
N ASP A 30 16.24 -18.05 -10.10
CA ASP A 30 15.03 -18.88 -10.04
C ASP A 30 14.09 -18.44 -8.91
N VAL A 31 14.65 -18.01 -7.77
CA VAL A 31 13.88 -17.44 -6.65
C VAL A 31 13.23 -16.11 -7.07
N VAL A 32 14.00 -15.22 -7.69
CA VAL A 32 13.49 -13.93 -8.17
C VAL A 32 12.38 -14.15 -9.20
N ASP A 33 12.60 -15.02 -10.18
CA ASP A 33 11.58 -15.30 -11.21
C ASP A 33 10.29 -15.91 -10.64
N SER A 34 10.40 -16.72 -9.57
CA SER A 34 9.21 -17.31 -8.93
C SER A 34 8.26 -16.27 -8.34
N LEU A 35 8.75 -15.11 -7.90
CA LEU A 35 7.90 -14.01 -7.43
C LEU A 35 6.99 -13.46 -8.53
N PHE A 36 7.44 -13.51 -9.79
CA PHE A 36 6.67 -13.06 -10.94
C PHE A 36 5.65 -14.11 -11.42
N HIS A 37 5.68 -15.30 -10.87
CA HIS A 37 4.64 -16.31 -11.07
C HIS A 37 3.49 -16.17 -10.07
N LEU A 38 3.64 -15.34 -9.04
CA LEU A 38 2.60 -15.06 -8.05
C LEU A 38 1.40 -14.38 -8.71
N ARG A 39 0.24 -15.02 -8.61
CA ARG A 39 -1.04 -14.40 -8.95
C ARG A 39 -1.53 -13.61 -7.75
N GLN A 40 -1.40 -12.30 -7.83
CA GLN A 40 -1.90 -11.38 -6.81
C GLN A 40 -3.42 -11.48 -6.77
N LEU A 41 -3.99 -11.59 -5.58
CA LEU A 41 -5.42 -11.49 -5.32
C LEU A 41 -5.64 -10.16 -4.60
N SER A 42 -6.41 -9.24 -5.18
CA SER A 42 -6.50 -7.84 -4.70
C SER A 42 -7.85 -7.45 -4.14
N GLU A 43 -8.91 -8.16 -4.52
CA GLU A 43 -10.28 -7.85 -4.10
C GLU A 43 -11.07 -9.13 -3.87
N VAL A 44 -11.96 -9.13 -2.89
CA VAL A 44 -12.91 -10.20 -2.66
C VAL A 44 -14.26 -9.64 -2.24
N ALA A 45 -15.35 -10.18 -2.79
CA ALA A 45 -16.72 -9.79 -2.46
C ALA A 45 -17.63 -11.03 -2.38
N ILE A 46 -18.29 -11.22 -1.25
CA ILE A 46 -19.35 -12.22 -1.09
C ILE A 46 -20.69 -11.60 -1.44
N SER A 47 -21.55 -12.33 -2.16
CA SER A 47 -22.91 -11.86 -2.45
C SER A 47 -23.74 -11.74 -1.16
N PRO A 48 -24.69 -10.79 -1.08
CA PRO A 48 -25.47 -10.57 0.15
C PRO A 48 -26.25 -11.78 0.66
N ASP A 49 -26.64 -12.70 -0.25
CA ASP A 49 -27.30 -13.96 0.07
C ASP A 49 -26.32 -15.08 0.49
N GLY A 50 -25.00 -14.82 0.41
CA GLY A 50 -23.96 -15.81 0.71
C GLY A 50 -23.82 -16.93 -0.31
N ALA A 51 -24.41 -16.80 -1.51
CA ALA A 51 -24.38 -17.85 -2.54
C ALA A 51 -23.13 -17.81 -3.42
N HIS A 52 -22.54 -16.64 -3.64
CA HIS A 52 -21.44 -16.43 -4.56
C HIS A 52 -20.30 -15.65 -3.94
N VAL A 53 -19.07 -15.94 -4.38
CA VAL A 53 -17.88 -15.13 -4.11
C VAL A 53 -17.30 -14.65 -5.43
N ALA A 54 -17.01 -13.35 -5.52
CA ALA A 54 -16.24 -12.76 -6.61
C ALA A 54 -14.87 -12.30 -6.10
N TRP A 55 -13.86 -12.35 -6.95
CA TRP A 55 -12.52 -11.82 -6.64
C TRP A 55 -11.81 -11.32 -7.88
N VAL A 56 -10.77 -10.49 -7.66
CA VAL A 56 -9.89 -9.99 -8.70
C VAL A 56 -8.53 -10.69 -8.57
N GLN A 57 -8.03 -11.20 -9.69
CA GLN A 57 -6.76 -11.90 -9.78
C GLN A 57 -5.88 -11.22 -10.82
N SER A 58 -4.63 -10.89 -10.45
CA SER A 58 -3.65 -10.35 -11.40
C SER A 58 -3.02 -11.46 -12.24
N HIS A 59 -2.66 -11.08 -13.46
CA HIS A 59 -1.74 -11.82 -14.31
C HIS A 59 -0.73 -10.83 -14.88
N GLU A 60 0.54 -11.08 -14.62
CA GLU A 60 1.63 -10.28 -15.17
C GLU A 60 2.35 -11.12 -16.22
N ASP A 61 2.45 -10.62 -17.45
CA ASP A 61 3.23 -11.25 -18.50
C ASP A 61 4.73 -11.11 -18.19
N PRO A 62 5.45 -12.20 -17.96
CA PRO A 62 6.85 -12.12 -17.51
C PRO A 62 7.81 -11.57 -18.58
N GLY A 63 7.41 -11.54 -19.85
CA GLY A 63 8.23 -11.03 -20.96
C GLY A 63 8.07 -9.54 -21.18
N THR A 64 6.84 -9.05 -21.13
CA THR A 64 6.49 -7.65 -21.43
C THR A 64 6.25 -6.81 -20.19
N GLY A 65 5.95 -7.45 -19.04
CA GLY A 65 5.52 -6.79 -17.82
C GLY A 65 4.11 -6.23 -17.88
N ALA A 66 3.36 -6.58 -18.92
CA ALA A 66 1.96 -6.19 -19.00
C ALA A 66 1.17 -6.82 -17.86
N LEU A 67 0.52 -5.98 -17.06
CA LEU A 67 -0.36 -6.39 -16.00
C LEU A 67 -1.80 -6.42 -16.52
N THR A 68 -2.48 -7.55 -16.33
CA THR A 68 -3.93 -7.69 -16.50
C THR A 68 -4.57 -8.01 -15.15
N LEU A 69 -5.78 -7.54 -14.93
CA LEU A 69 -6.61 -7.90 -13.78
C LEU A 69 -7.86 -8.62 -14.30
N LEU A 70 -8.14 -9.78 -13.74
CA LEU A 70 -9.20 -10.66 -14.21
C LEU A 70 -10.21 -10.90 -13.08
N VAL A 71 -11.49 -10.72 -13.37
CA VAL A 71 -12.58 -10.99 -12.42
C VAL A 71 -13.03 -12.45 -12.52
N TYR A 72 -13.12 -13.10 -11.36
CA TYR A 72 -13.63 -14.48 -11.22
C TYR A 72 -14.79 -14.53 -10.23
N THR A 73 -15.62 -15.57 -10.37
CA THR A 73 -16.67 -15.89 -9.39
C THR A 73 -16.81 -17.39 -9.20
N SER A 74 -17.25 -17.80 -8.01
CA SER A 74 -17.60 -19.18 -7.66
C SER A 74 -18.93 -19.24 -6.92
N ASP A 75 -19.66 -20.34 -7.13
CA ASP A 75 -20.90 -20.69 -6.45
C ASP A 75 -20.58 -21.50 -5.19
N LEU A 76 -20.91 -20.97 -4.00
CA LEU A 76 -20.66 -21.62 -2.71
C LEU A 76 -21.54 -22.87 -2.47
N HIS A 77 -22.66 -22.98 -3.19
CA HIS A 77 -23.52 -24.18 -3.12
C HIS A 77 -22.99 -25.33 -4.00
N LYS A 78 -21.96 -25.08 -4.81
CA LYS A 78 -21.29 -26.08 -5.67
C LYS A 78 -19.80 -26.18 -5.36
N PRO A 79 -19.42 -26.62 -4.16
CA PRO A 79 -18.03 -26.72 -3.77
C PRO A 79 -17.24 -27.60 -4.76
N GLY A 80 -16.08 -27.12 -5.17
CA GLY A 80 -15.19 -27.83 -6.13
C GLY A 80 -15.55 -27.58 -7.61
N SER A 81 -16.57 -26.78 -7.94
CA SER A 81 -16.76 -26.31 -9.31
C SER A 81 -15.62 -25.33 -9.71
N ALA A 82 -15.20 -25.40 -10.97
CA ALA A 82 -14.19 -24.49 -11.47
C ALA A 82 -14.68 -23.03 -11.39
N PRO A 83 -13.84 -22.07 -10.99
CA PRO A 83 -14.18 -20.65 -11.02
C PRO A 83 -14.56 -20.21 -12.43
N ARG A 84 -15.56 -19.35 -12.49
CA ARG A 84 -16.01 -18.76 -13.76
C ARG A 84 -15.39 -17.38 -13.92
N ARG A 85 -14.67 -17.16 -15.03
CA ARG A 85 -14.22 -15.84 -15.43
C ARG A 85 -15.40 -14.96 -15.87
N ILE A 86 -15.42 -13.73 -15.36
CA ILE A 86 -16.33 -12.66 -15.76
C ILE A 86 -15.50 -11.64 -16.54
N THR A 87 -15.99 -11.24 -17.72
CA THR A 87 -15.27 -10.29 -18.58
C THR A 87 -16.25 -9.48 -19.44
N ALA A 88 -15.89 -8.26 -19.74
CA ALA A 88 -16.59 -7.39 -20.67
C ALA A 88 -16.31 -7.76 -22.13
N ASP A 89 -15.21 -8.45 -22.40
CA ASP A 89 -14.76 -8.84 -23.73
C ASP A 89 -15.50 -10.08 -24.24
N LYS A 90 -16.08 -10.00 -25.46
CA LYS A 90 -16.81 -11.11 -26.09
C LYS A 90 -15.89 -12.24 -26.53
N ASP A 91 -14.66 -11.92 -26.92
CA ASP A 91 -13.65 -12.87 -27.37
C ASP A 91 -12.81 -13.40 -26.19
N LYS A 92 -13.13 -12.94 -24.96
CA LYS A 92 -12.47 -13.30 -23.70
C LYS A 92 -10.97 -12.99 -23.68
N ALA A 93 -10.54 -11.95 -24.41
CA ALA A 93 -9.20 -11.40 -24.25
C ALA A 93 -8.96 -10.92 -22.81
N GLU A 94 -7.72 -10.79 -22.41
CA GLU A 94 -7.37 -10.29 -21.10
C GLU A 94 -7.29 -8.76 -21.13
N HIS A 95 -7.92 -8.14 -20.14
CA HIS A 95 -8.02 -6.70 -19.97
C HIS A 95 -7.77 -6.34 -18.50
N TYR A 96 -7.78 -5.05 -18.21
CA TYR A 96 -7.73 -4.58 -16.83
C TYR A 96 -9.17 -4.50 -16.28
N GLU A 97 -9.58 -5.54 -15.52
CA GLU A 97 -10.93 -5.69 -14.96
C GLU A 97 -10.88 -5.79 -13.44
N ASN A 98 -11.55 -4.86 -12.73
CA ASN A 98 -11.46 -4.72 -11.28
C ASN A 98 -12.74 -4.13 -10.65
N SER A 99 -12.70 -3.84 -9.34
CA SER A 99 -13.74 -3.16 -8.56
C SER A 99 -15.07 -3.92 -8.56
N VAL A 100 -15.05 -5.14 -7.99
CA VAL A 100 -16.21 -6.02 -7.94
C VAL A 100 -17.22 -5.61 -6.86
N ALA A 101 -18.49 -5.41 -7.24
CA ALA A 101 -19.57 -5.05 -6.33
C ALA A 101 -20.86 -5.82 -6.66
N TRP A 102 -21.44 -6.50 -5.66
CA TRP A 102 -22.73 -7.18 -5.77
C TRP A 102 -23.91 -6.23 -5.59
N SER A 103 -24.96 -6.40 -6.40
CA SER A 103 -26.23 -5.75 -6.12
C SER A 103 -26.83 -6.23 -4.78
N PRO A 104 -27.65 -5.41 -4.09
CA PRO A 104 -28.23 -5.78 -2.79
C PRO A 104 -29.06 -7.06 -2.81
N ASP A 105 -29.65 -7.41 -3.98
CA ASP A 105 -30.43 -8.64 -4.17
C ASP A 105 -29.57 -9.84 -4.63
N GLY A 106 -28.24 -9.68 -4.74
CA GLY A 106 -27.28 -10.72 -5.13
C GLY A 106 -27.30 -11.14 -6.60
N LYS A 107 -28.18 -10.56 -7.45
CA LYS A 107 -28.35 -11.01 -8.84
C LYS A 107 -27.33 -10.48 -9.82
N PHE A 108 -26.80 -9.30 -9.55
CA PHE A 108 -25.89 -8.61 -10.45
C PHE A 108 -24.53 -8.42 -9.81
N LEU A 109 -23.47 -8.62 -10.61
CA LEU A 109 -22.11 -8.22 -10.28
C LEU A 109 -21.70 -7.06 -11.18
N ALA A 110 -21.34 -5.94 -10.57
CA ALA A 110 -20.78 -4.78 -11.25
C ALA A 110 -19.25 -4.81 -11.18
N PHE A 111 -18.57 -4.31 -12.21
CA PHE A 111 -17.11 -4.23 -12.29
C PHE A 111 -16.66 -3.20 -13.32
N PHE A 112 -15.43 -2.72 -13.21
CA PHE A 112 -14.80 -1.89 -14.22
C PHE A 112 -14.02 -2.75 -15.21
N SER A 113 -13.96 -2.29 -16.49
CA SER A 113 -13.15 -2.91 -17.53
C SER A 113 -12.70 -1.87 -18.56
N ASP A 114 -11.48 -2.04 -19.07
CA ASP A 114 -10.93 -1.24 -20.17
C ASP A 114 -10.96 -1.98 -21.52
N ALA A 115 -11.83 -2.97 -21.67
CA ALA A 115 -11.94 -3.84 -22.85
C ALA A 115 -12.19 -3.09 -24.17
N GLU A 116 -12.81 -1.90 -24.15
CA GLU A 116 -13.01 -1.10 -25.35
C GLU A 116 -11.81 -0.23 -25.71
N LYS A 117 -11.08 0.23 -24.71
CA LYS A 117 -9.91 1.09 -24.89
C LYS A 117 -8.99 0.93 -23.69
N ALA A 118 -7.80 0.41 -23.93
CA ALA A 118 -6.79 0.22 -22.90
C ALA A 118 -6.57 1.51 -22.07
N GLY A 119 -6.58 1.36 -20.74
CA GLY A 119 -6.44 2.43 -19.76
C GLY A 119 -7.68 3.32 -19.56
N GLN A 120 -8.77 3.10 -20.31
CA GLN A 120 -10.03 3.83 -20.12
C GLN A 120 -11.12 2.90 -19.60
N HIS A 121 -11.26 2.86 -18.29
CA HIS A 121 -12.28 2.06 -17.65
C HIS A 121 -13.70 2.53 -17.96
N GLN A 122 -14.60 1.55 -18.10
CA GLN A 122 -16.03 1.75 -18.13
C GLN A 122 -16.70 0.81 -17.12
N LEU A 123 -17.87 1.17 -16.64
CA LEU A 123 -18.68 0.33 -15.77
C LEU A 123 -19.46 -0.70 -16.56
N TYR A 124 -19.33 -1.96 -16.17
CA TYR A 124 -20.10 -3.10 -16.68
C TYR A 124 -20.87 -3.79 -15.55
N VAL A 125 -21.96 -4.44 -15.92
CA VAL A 125 -22.75 -5.27 -15.00
C VAL A 125 -23.07 -6.60 -15.69
N THR A 126 -22.92 -7.69 -14.94
CA THR A 126 -23.32 -9.04 -15.39
C THR A 126 -24.48 -9.57 -14.55
N ASP A 127 -25.45 -10.18 -15.24
CA ASP A 127 -26.47 -11.05 -14.64
C ASP A 127 -25.89 -12.47 -14.66
N LEU A 128 -25.59 -13.03 -13.49
CA LEU A 128 -24.91 -14.33 -13.40
C LEU A 128 -25.75 -15.49 -13.92
N ASP A 129 -27.06 -15.46 -13.74
CA ASP A 129 -27.97 -16.51 -14.18
C ASP A 129 -28.06 -16.55 -15.70
N LYS A 130 -28.15 -15.36 -16.31
CA LYS A 130 -28.27 -15.23 -17.79
C LYS A 130 -26.91 -15.19 -18.50
N GLY A 131 -25.81 -14.97 -17.77
CA GLY A 131 -24.47 -14.86 -18.34
C GLY A 131 -24.29 -13.66 -19.28
N LYS A 132 -25.15 -12.63 -19.16
CA LYS A 132 -25.15 -11.46 -20.04
C LYS A 132 -24.46 -10.29 -19.38
N VAL A 133 -23.37 -9.79 -20.01
CA VAL A 133 -22.68 -8.58 -19.59
C VAL A 133 -23.24 -7.37 -20.35
N ARG A 134 -23.48 -6.28 -19.63
CA ARG A 134 -23.98 -5.00 -20.14
C ARG A 134 -23.07 -3.87 -19.71
N LYS A 135 -22.63 -3.06 -20.67
CA LYS A 135 -21.95 -1.79 -20.42
C LYS A 135 -22.95 -0.75 -19.91
N LEU A 136 -22.57 -0.01 -18.86
CA LEU A 136 -23.40 1.06 -18.31
C LEU A 136 -22.91 2.46 -18.64
N THR A 137 -21.59 2.67 -18.75
CA THR A 137 -21.03 4.02 -18.95
C THR A 137 -20.29 4.15 -20.26
N SER A 138 -20.16 5.39 -20.74
CA SER A 138 -19.30 5.81 -21.85
C SER A 138 -18.73 7.17 -21.52
N VAL A 139 -17.76 7.19 -20.58
CA VAL A 139 -17.14 8.40 -20.04
C VAL A 139 -15.68 8.49 -20.43
N THR A 140 -15.10 9.69 -20.33
CA THR A 140 -13.66 9.94 -20.45
C THR A 140 -13.16 10.41 -19.11
N GLY A 141 -12.09 9.78 -18.59
CA GLY A 141 -11.50 10.05 -17.28
C GLY A 141 -11.42 8.80 -16.41
N ALA A 142 -11.01 8.98 -15.16
CA ALA A 142 -10.79 7.90 -14.21
C ALA A 142 -12.05 7.57 -13.41
N LEU A 143 -12.35 6.28 -13.27
CA LEU A 143 -13.41 5.73 -12.42
C LEU A 143 -12.79 4.87 -11.32
N SER A 144 -13.25 5.02 -10.07
CA SER A 144 -12.83 4.22 -8.91
C SER A 144 -13.95 4.06 -7.88
N SER A 145 -13.71 3.24 -6.85
CA SER A 145 -14.58 3.11 -5.66
C SER A 145 -16.04 2.80 -5.98
N LEU A 146 -16.29 1.66 -6.62
CA LEU A 146 -17.61 1.23 -7.06
C LEU A 146 -18.49 0.72 -5.90
N SER A 147 -19.72 1.20 -5.78
CA SER A 147 -20.72 0.65 -4.86
C SER A 147 -22.15 0.76 -5.38
N TRP A 148 -23.01 -0.19 -4.97
CA TRP A 148 -24.44 -0.14 -5.24
C TRP A 148 -25.19 0.69 -4.18
N SER A 149 -26.26 1.37 -4.60
CA SER A 149 -27.22 1.95 -3.67
C SER A 149 -27.94 0.85 -2.88
N PRO A 150 -28.32 1.07 -1.61
CA PRO A 150 -29.06 0.09 -0.81
C PRO A 150 -30.34 -0.44 -1.47
N ASP A 151 -31.03 0.36 -2.30
CA ASP A 151 -32.23 -0.05 -3.03
C ASP A 151 -31.96 -0.73 -4.40
N GLY A 152 -30.70 -0.84 -4.81
CA GLY A 152 -30.27 -1.48 -6.04
C GLY A 152 -30.61 -0.74 -7.35
N LYS A 153 -31.09 0.52 -7.26
CA LYS A 153 -31.49 1.27 -8.47
C LYS A 153 -30.38 2.09 -9.08
N SER A 154 -29.30 2.32 -8.34
CA SER A 154 -28.18 3.14 -8.76
C SER A 154 -26.86 2.53 -8.31
N LEU A 155 -25.79 2.99 -8.93
CA LEU A 155 -24.40 2.75 -8.51
C LEU A 155 -23.73 4.10 -8.24
N ALA A 156 -22.79 4.12 -7.31
CA ALA A 156 -21.93 5.28 -7.08
C ALA A 156 -20.49 4.94 -7.41
N VAL A 157 -19.76 5.96 -7.85
CA VAL A 157 -18.34 5.88 -8.20
C VAL A 157 -17.66 7.20 -7.82
N LEU A 158 -16.37 7.15 -7.60
CA LEU A 158 -15.51 8.33 -7.72
C LEU A 158 -15.14 8.52 -9.18
N PHE A 159 -15.32 9.73 -9.69
CA PHE A 159 -15.09 10.06 -11.08
C PHE A 159 -14.25 11.33 -11.24
N THR A 160 -13.11 11.20 -11.88
CA THR A 160 -12.26 12.33 -12.27
C THR A 160 -12.39 12.54 -13.76
N GLU A 161 -13.26 13.49 -14.12
CA GLU A 161 -13.62 13.75 -15.51
C GLU A 161 -12.41 14.24 -16.31
N ASN A 162 -12.19 13.67 -17.51
CA ASN A 162 -11.10 13.99 -18.42
C ASN A 162 -9.68 13.80 -17.84
N ALA A 163 -9.51 13.18 -16.70
CA ALA A 163 -8.18 12.84 -16.19
C ALA A 163 -7.45 11.92 -17.19
N PRO A 164 -6.19 12.23 -17.54
CA PRO A 164 -5.42 11.43 -18.51
C PRO A 164 -4.92 10.10 -17.93
N HIS A 165 -4.87 9.99 -16.62
CA HIS A 165 -4.44 8.80 -15.87
C HIS A 165 -5.21 8.72 -14.55
N THR A 166 -5.14 7.56 -13.89
CA THR A 166 -5.66 7.41 -12.53
C THR A 166 -4.79 8.25 -11.59
N PRO A 167 -5.38 9.09 -10.72
CA PRO A 167 -4.62 9.82 -9.71
C PRO A 167 -4.02 8.87 -8.67
N GLY A 168 -2.94 9.31 -8.02
CA GLY A 168 -2.32 8.58 -6.92
C GLY A 168 -0.85 8.94 -6.73
N PRO A 169 -0.38 9.12 -5.49
CA PRO A 169 0.97 9.57 -5.19
C PRO A 169 2.05 8.52 -5.53
N LEU A 170 1.68 7.24 -5.59
CA LEU A 170 2.60 6.14 -5.94
C LEU A 170 2.94 6.06 -7.43
N GLU A 171 2.14 6.69 -8.29
CA GLU A 171 2.34 6.68 -9.74
C GLU A 171 3.40 7.70 -10.16
N PRO A 172 4.05 7.51 -11.34
CA PRO A 172 5.04 8.47 -11.82
C PRO A 172 4.44 9.86 -12.02
N VAL A 173 5.01 10.88 -11.38
CA VAL A 173 4.54 12.27 -11.59
C VAL A 173 4.62 12.65 -13.07
N PRO A 174 3.60 13.32 -13.62
CA PRO A 174 3.63 13.84 -14.98
C PRO A 174 4.78 14.82 -15.18
N VAL A 175 5.39 14.79 -16.36
CA VAL A 175 6.35 15.83 -16.75
C VAL A 175 5.55 17.06 -17.16
N GLU A 176 5.57 18.09 -16.33
CA GLU A 176 4.93 19.38 -16.64
C GLU A 176 5.95 20.38 -17.17
N THR A 177 5.56 21.13 -18.19
CA THR A 177 6.37 22.22 -18.75
C THR A 177 5.51 23.47 -18.92
N GLY A 178 6.09 24.64 -18.70
CA GLY A 178 5.37 25.92 -18.74
C GLY A 178 4.81 26.30 -17.39
N VAL A 179 3.52 26.60 -17.31
CA VAL A 179 2.85 26.92 -16.03
C VAL A 179 2.45 25.64 -15.34
N ILE A 180 3.04 25.38 -14.17
CA ILE A 180 2.78 24.18 -13.37
C ILE A 180 1.37 24.24 -12.77
N SER A 181 0.69 23.09 -12.72
CA SER A 181 -0.68 22.95 -12.19
C SER A 181 -1.72 23.85 -12.88
N GLN A 182 -1.51 24.15 -14.16
CA GLN A 182 -2.48 24.93 -14.93
C GLN A 182 -3.81 24.20 -15.13
N GLN A 183 -3.77 22.87 -15.20
CA GLN A 183 -4.94 22.02 -15.35
C GLN A 183 -5.17 21.21 -14.08
N ILE A 184 -6.34 21.38 -13.49
CA ILE A 184 -6.74 20.77 -12.23
C ILE A 184 -7.86 19.78 -12.49
N TYR A 185 -7.71 18.55 -12.00
CA TYR A 185 -8.71 17.48 -12.07
C TYR A 185 -9.24 17.21 -10.66
N ILE A 186 -10.55 17.39 -10.46
CA ILE A 186 -11.21 17.14 -9.17
C ILE A 186 -11.92 15.80 -9.22
N GLN A 187 -11.55 14.89 -8.33
CA GLN A 187 -12.24 13.63 -8.12
C GLN A 187 -13.58 13.88 -7.42
N ARG A 188 -14.66 13.55 -8.08
CA ARG A 188 -16.02 13.82 -7.61
C ARG A 188 -16.82 12.57 -7.41
N LEU A 189 -17.73 12.62 -6.46
CA LEU A 189 -18.74 11.58 -6.30
C LEU A 189 -19.78 11.68 -7.43
N ALA A 190 -20.04 10.55 -8.10
CA ALA A 190 -21.03 10.45 -9.16
C ALA A 190 -21.97 9.28 -8.94
N VAL A 191 -23.24 9.45 -9.34
CA VAL A 191 -24.29 8.43 -9.31
C VAL A 191 -24.64 8.03 -10.74
N ILE A 192 -24.79 6.73 -10.97
CA ILE A 192 -25.14 6.13 -12.26
C ILE A 192 -26.48 5.41 -12.09
N ASP A 193 -27.51 5.81 -12.84
CA ASP A 193 -28.79 5.12 -12.88
C ASP A 193 -28.62 3.72 -13.52
N PHE A 194 -29.01 2.68 -12.81
CA PHE A 194 -28.80 1.30 -13.24
C PHE A 194 -29.53 0.95 -14.53
N THR A 195 -30.69 1.56 -14.78
CA THR A 195 -31.51 1.25 -15.97
C THR A 195 -30.98 1.93 -17.22
N SER A 196 -30.74 3.25 -17.13
CA SER A 196 -30.34 4.08 -18.29
C SER A 196 -28.83 4.20 -18.50
N GLY A 197 -28.02 3.94 -17.46
CA GLY A 197 -26.57 4.18 -17.46
C GLY A 197 -26.19 5.67 -17.38
N LYS A 198 -27.16 6.56 -17.12
CA LYS A 198 -26.88 8.00 -17.02
C LYS A 198 -26.07 8.30 -15.76
N LEU A 199 -24.87 8.86 -15.98
CA LEU A 199 -23.99 9.34 -14.91
C LEU A 199 -24.32 10.81 -14.57
N ARG A 200 -24.35 11.12 -13.28
CA ARG A 200 -24.51 12.47 -12.72
C ARG A 200 -23.52 12.67 -11.55
N GLN A 201 -22.67 13.66 -11.65
CA GLN A 201 -21.83 14.09 -10.51
C GLN A 201 -22.72 14.74 -9.46
N VAL A 202 -22.53 14.36 -8.18
CA VAL A 202 -23.41 14.75 -7.07
C VAL A 202 -22.68 15.50 -5.95
N SER A 203 -21.34 15.54 -5.95
CA SER A 203 -20.58 16.37 -5.01
C SER A 203 -20.32 17.77 -5.58
N PRO A 204 -20.00 18.78 -4.74
CA PRO A 204 -19.57 20.10 -5.19
C PRO A 204 -18.35 20.03 -6.14
N PRO A 205 -18.24 20.96 -7.12
CA PRO A 205 -17.17 20.91 -8.12
C PRO A 205 -15.77 21.28 -7.58
N ASP A 206 -15.69 21.89 -6.42
CA ASP A 206 -14.48 22.34 -5.73
C ASP A 206 -14.11 21.47 -4.53
N LEU A 207 -14.86 20.37 -4.29
CA LEU A 207 -14.61 19.41 -3.24
C LEU A 207 -14.06 18.10 -3.84
N TYR A 208 -12.80 17.79 -3.54
CA TYR A 208 -12.19 16.50 -3.87
C TYR A 208 -12.66 15.45 -2.88
N ILE A 209 -13.24 14.36 -3.35
CA ILE A 209 -13.77 13.27 -2.53
C ILE A 209 -12.78 12.10 -2.54
N HIS A 210 -12.35 11.68 -1.35
CA HIS A 210 -11.42 10.55 -1.18
C HIS A 210 -12.15 9.23 -0.96
N GLU A 211 -13.15 9.22 -0.05
CA GLU A 211 -13.94 8.05 0.28
C GLU A 211 -15.42 8.44 0.45
N TYR A 212 -16.32 7.47 0.31
CA TYR A 212 -17.74 7.70 0.52
C TYR A 212 -18.50 6.43 0.97
N GLY A 213 -19.68 6.63 1.58
CA GLY A 213 -20.64 5.58 1.92
C GLY A 213 -22.08 6.04 1.72
N TRP A 214 -22.92 5.16 1.17
CA TRP A 214 -24.36 5.40 1.01
C TRP A 214 -25.07 5.47 2.36
N SER A 215 -25.99 6.43 2.53
CA SER A 215 -26.93 6.40 3.64
C SER A 215 -27.99 5.30 3.44
N PRO A 216 -28.51 4.70 4.53
CA PRO A 216 -29.50 3.62 4.44
C PRO A 216 -30.79 4.02 3.71
N ASP A 217 -31.13 5.30 3.72
CA ASP A 217 -32.34 5.87 3.07
C ASP A 217 -32.13 6.22 1.58
N ASN A 218 -30.96 6.00 1.02
CA ASN A 218 -30.55 6.35 -0.35
C ASN A 218 -30.62 7.86 -0.68
N GLN A 219 -30.65 8.75 0.33
CA GLN A 219 -30.81 10.18 0.10
C GLN A 219 -29.50 10.98 0.25
N ARG A 220 -28.52 10.39 0.94
CA ARG A 220 -27.25 11.05 1.27
C ARG A 220 -26.07 10.13 1.10
N PHE A 221 -24.92 10.74 1.00
CA PHE A 221 -23.64 10.10 1.24
C PHE A 221 -22.98 10.66 2.49
N VAL A 222 -22.21 9.85 3.18
CA VAL A 222 -21.09 10.32 3.97
C VAL A 222 -19.85 10.29 3.09
N ALA A 223 -18.93 11.24 3.24
CA ALA A 223 -17.72 11.30 2.46
C ALA A 223 -16.56 11.95 3.25
N THR A 224 -15.35 11.47 3.05
CA THR A 224 -14.15 12.24 3.35
C THR A 224 -13.82 13.12 2.15
N GLY A 225 -13.53 14.39 2.39
CA GLY A 225 -13.26 15.33 1.32
C GLY A 225 -12.41 16.49 1.76
N SER A 226 -11.70 17.08 0.81
CA SER A 226 -10.83 18.23 1.01
C SER A 226 -11.07 19.31 -0.06
N PRO A 227 -10.86 20.57 0.24
CA PRO A 227 -10.92 21.63 -0.76
C PRO A 227 -9.72 21.57 -1.69
N GLY A 228 -9.94 21.92 -2.95
CA GLY A 228 -8.89 22.02 -3.95
C GLY A 228 -8.52 20.70 -4.62
N PRO A 229 -7.52 20.74 -5.49
CA PRO A 229 -7.09 19.58 -6.25
C PRO A 229 -6.13 18.69 -5.47
N GLY A 230 -6.09 17.43 -5.87
CA GLY A 230 -4.94 16.57 -5.63
C GLY A 230 -5.02 15.70 -4.41
N ASP A 231 -4.25 14.66 -4.50
CA ASP A 231 -4.12 13.61 -3.52
C ASP A 231 -3.43 14.11 -2.24
N ASP A 232 -2.63 15.18 -2.35
CA ASP A 232 -1.91 15.83 -1.25
C ASP A 232 -2.81 16.48 -0.20
N ASN A 233 -4.10 16.63 -0.47
CA ASN A 233 -5.07 17.18 0.48
C ASN A 233 -5.80 16.12 1.32
N TRP A 234 -5.52 14.84 1.15
CA TRP A 234 -6.14 13.78 1.96
C TRP A 234 -5.88 13.97 3.47
N TRP A 235 -4.68 14.40 3.86
CA TRP A 235 -4.31 14.62 5.27
C TRP A 235 -5.06 15.76 5.97
N ILE A 236 -5.72 16.64 5.21
CA ILE A 236 -6.55 17.72 5.72
C ILE A 236 -8.04 17.50 5.43
N ALA A 237 -8.41 16.31 4.97
CA ALA A 237 -9.79 15.97 4.67
C ALA A 237 -10.69 16.09 5.90
N GLN A 238 -11.93 16.50 5.66
CA GLN A 238 -13.00 16.61 6.64
C GLN A 238 -14.09 15.58 6.33
N LEU A 239 -14.97 15.35 7.29
CA LEU A 239 -16.11 14.48 7.10
C LEU A 239 -17.35 15.29 6.69
N TYR A 240 -17.97 14.90 5.60
CA TYR A 240 -19.14 15.54 5.03
C TYR A 240 -20.33 14.60 4.92
N THR A 241 -21.54 15.17 5.00
CA THR A 241 -22.73 14.56 4.41
C THR A 241 -23.06 15.28 3.12
N ILE A 242 -23.41 14.53 2.06
CA ILE A 242 -23.73 15.06 0.74
C ILE A 242 -25.13 14.62 0.35
N ASN A 243 -26.03 15.57 0.09
CA ASN A 243 -27.38 15.27 -0.39
C ASN A 243 -27.33 14.90 -1.88
N ILE A 244 -27.94 13.77 -2.24
CA ILE A 244 -27.84 13.20 -3.60
C ILE A 244 -28.54 14.06 -4.65
N ASP A 245 -29.68 14.65 -4.32
CA ASP A 245 -30.49 15.42 -5.28
C ASP A 245 -29.96 16.83 -5.49
N SER A 246 -29.67 17.54 -4.39
CA SER A 246 -29.20 18.93 -4.44
C SER A 246 -27.69 19.08 -4.66
N GLY A 247 -26.90 18.05 -4.33
CA GLY A 247 -25.44 18.12 -4.35
C GLY A 247 -24.83 18.94 -3.20
N ASN A 248 -25.65 19.38 -2.24
CA ASN A 248 -25.17 20.16 -1.11
C ASN A 248 -24.33 19.29 -0.18
N ALA A 249 -23.11 19.72 0.10
CA ALA A 249 -22.20 19.12 1.08
C ALA A 249 -22.26 19.93 2.39
N THR A 250 -22.41 19.22 3.51
CA THR A 250 -22.36 19.81 4.86
C THR A 250 -21.22 19.14 5.63
N SER A 251 -20.25 19.90 6.11
CA SER A 251 -19.19 19.38 6.99
C SER A 251 -19.82 19.03 8.33
N ILE A 252 -19.68 17.78 8.74
CA ILE A 252 -20.17 17.26 10.04
C ILE A 252 -19.06 17.07 11.06
N LEU A 253 -17.82 17.02 10.61
CA LEU A 253 -16.65 16.95 11.47
C LEU A 253 -15.42 17.58 10.79
N LYS A 254 -14.73 18.41 11.57
CA LYS A 254 -13.39 18.92 11.28
C LYS A 254 -12.49 18.52 12.43
N THR A 255 -11.44 17.75 12.15
CA THR A 255 -10.51 17.22 13.14
C THR A 255 -9.07 17.36 12.65
N PRO A 256 -8.07 17.44 13.53
CA PRO A 256 -6.66 17.36 13.16
C PRO A 256 -6.20 15.92 12.87
N LEU A 257 -7.02 14.91 13.15
CA LEU A 257 -6.75 13.51 12.83
C LEU A 257 -7.02 13.25 11.34
N GLN A 258 -6.31 12.31 10.75
CA GLN A 258 -6.69 11.74 9.47
C GLN A 258 -7.93 10.87 9.66
N ILE A 259 -8.81 10.85 8.68
CA ILE A 259 -10.10 10.17 8.71
C ILE A 259 -10.16 9.15 7.58
N ALA A 260 -10.55 7.92 7.89
CA ALA A 260 -10.73 6.85 6.90
C ALA A 260 -11.98 6.01 7.16
N ASN A 261 -12.45 5.31 6.14
CA ASN A 261 -13.55 4.35 6.19
C ASN A 261 -14.87 4.89 6.82
N PRO A 262 -15.43 5.99 6.35
CA PRO A 262 -16.65 6.55 6.90
C PRO A 262 -17.86 5.67 6.54
N VAL A 263 -18.65 5.25 7.55
CA VAL A 263 -19.84 4.40 7.38
C VAL A 263 -21.02 4.91 8.17
N TRP A 264 -22.22 4.78 7.62
CA TRP A 264 -23.46 5.14 8.28
C TRP A 264 -23.92 4.08 9.30
N SER A 265 -24.52 4.55 10.39
CA SER A 265 -25.33 3.68 11.24
C SER A 265 -26.58 3.18 10.50
N PRO A 266 -27.14 2.00 10.86
CA PRO A 266 -28.32 1.45 10.18
C PRO A 266 -29.56 2.34 10.24
N ASP A 267 -29.67 3.19 11.26
CA ASP A 267 -30.77 4.16 11.44
C ASP A 267 -30.51 5.50 10.72
N GLY A 268 -29.32 5.69 10.14
CA GLY A 268 -28.93 6.92 9.44
C GLY A 268 -28.74 8.14 10.34
N MET A 269 -28.62 7.96 11.65
CA MET A 269 -28.49 9.04 12.63
C MET A 269 -27.05 9.36 13.00
N SER A 270 -26.14 8.42 12.75
CA SER A 270 -24.71 8.55 13.09
C SER A 270 -23.81 8.05 11.97
N VAL A 271 -22.55 8.46 12.04
CA VAL A 271 -21.47 8.00 11.16
C VAL A 271 -20.34 7.47 12.05
N ALA A 272 -19.81 6.29 11.74
CA ALA A 272 -18.57 5.79 12.32
C ALA A 272 -17.43 5.94 11.30
N PHE A 273 -16.21 6.13 11.81
CA PHE A 273 -15.01 6.27 11.00
C PHE A 273 -13.77 5.86 11.81
N ILE A 274 -12.67 5.60 11.13
CA ILE A 274 -11.36 5.43 11.75
C ILE A 274 -10.69 6.80 11.79
N GLY A 275 -10.19 7.19 12.97
CA GLY A 275 -9.46 8.44 13.17
C GLY A 275 -8.14 8.18 13.87
N GLY A 276 -7.03 8.71 13.33
CA GLY A 276 -5.71 8.49 13.90
C GLY A 276 -4.62 9.28 13.18
N LEU A 277 -3.39 9.08 13.60
CA LEU A 277 -2.23 9.57 12.87
C LEU A 277 -1.89 8.58 11.76
N MET A 278 -2.07 9.02 10.51
CA MET A 278 -1.81 8.20 9.32
C MET A 278 -0.79 8.91 8.43
N SER A 279 0.18 8.18 7.90
CA SER A 279 1.20 8.74 6.99
C SER A 279 0.81 8.63 5.53
N ASP A 280 -0.03 7.65 5.16
CA ASP A 280 -0.34 7.33 3.76
C ASP A 280 -1.83 7.07 3.56
N GLU A 281 -2.40 7.57 2.46
CA GLU A 281 -3.76 7.25 2.06
C GLU A 281 -3.90 5.74 1.77
N GLY A 282 -4.94 5.12 2.34
CA GLY A 282 -5.20 3.67 2.19
C GLY A 282 -4.43 2.77 3.17
N PHE A 283 -3.48 3.30 3.95
CA PHE A 283 -2.86 2.60 5.08
C PHE A 283 -3.47 3.12 6.38
N ASN A 284 -4.65 2.59 6.71
CA ASN A 284 -5.48 3.11 7.79
C ASN A 284 -5.09 2.52 9.15
N GLY A 285 -5.16 3.34 10.19
CA GLY A 285 -4.95 2.96 11.57
C GLY A 285 -5.41 4.06 12.52
N GLY A 286 -5.62 3.72 13.78
CA GLY A 286 -6.11 4.66 14.80
C GLY A 286 -7.17 4.02 15.67
N ASP A 287 -8.12 4.83 16.15
CA ASP A 287 -9.28 4.39 16.91
C ASP A 287 -10.58 4.51 16.10
N ILE A 288 -11.61 3.77 16.50
CA ILE A 288 -12.95 3.87 15.90
C ILE A 288 -13.72 4.98 16.61
N TYR A 289 -14.18 5.96 15.84
CA TYR A 289 -14.99 7.07 16.32
C TYR A 289 -16.40 7.01 15.78
N SER A 290 -17.32 7.69 16.47
CA SER A 290 -18.66 7.99 15.94
C SER A 290 -19.00 9.46 16.14
N VAL A 291 -19.75 10.03 15.20
CA VAL A 291 -20.30 11.38 15.25
C VAL A 291 -21.75 11.38 14.78
N ALA A 292 -22.58 12.30 15.30
CA ALA A 292 -23.94 12.43 14.80
C ALA A 292 -23.94 12.87 13.32
N ALA A 293 -24.89 12.39 12.53
CA ALA A 293 -25.02 12.77 11.12
C ALA A 293 -25.34 14.26 10.91
N SER A 294 -25.76 14.96 11.96
CA SER A 294 -25.94 16.43 12.00
C SER A 294 -24.69 17.18 12.39
N GLY A 295 -23.59 16.48 12.70
CA GLY A 295 -22.37 17.07 13.22
C GLY A 295 -22.33 17.14 14.75
N GLY A 296 -21.16 17.47 15.28
CA GLY A 296 -20.91 17.62 16.72
C GLY A 296 -19.57 17.03 17.12
N GLU A 297 -19.36 16.85 18.44
CA GLU A 297 -18.16 16.24 18.98
C GLU A 297 -18.14 14.72 18.70
N PRO A 298 -17.04 14.19 18.16
CA PRO A 298 -16.88 12.77 17.94
C PRO A 298 -16.67 12.04 19.27
N ARG A 299 -17.24 10.86 19.38
CA ARG A 299 -17.02 9.95 20.51
C ARG A 299 -16.05 8.86 20.09
N ASP A 300 -14.96 8.70 20.82
CA ASP A 300 -14.07 7.57 20.72
C ASP A 300 -14.76 6.29 21.26
N LEU A 301 -14.79 5.25 20.43
CA LEU A 301 -15.41 3.97 20.76
C LEU A 301 -14.40 2.90 21.19
N THR A 302 -13.11 3.12 20.92
CA THR A 302 -12.03 2.17 21.23
C THR A 302 -10.84 2.82 21.94
N PRO A 303 -11.08 3.65 22.98
CA PRO A 303 -10.01 4.38 23.65
C PRO A 303 -8.98 3.41 24.26
N ASP A 304 -7.71 3.79 24.19
CA ASP A 304 -6.56 3.04 24.76
C ASP A 304 -6.39 1.60 24.22
N ARG A 305 -7.01 1.28 23.09
CA ARG A 305 -6.85 -0.04 22.47
C ARG A 305 -5.42 -0.26 22.02
N LYS A 306 -4.83 -1.42 22.40
CA LYS A 306 -3.49 -1.85 21.97
C LYS A 306 -3.56 -2.60 20.63
N ALA A 307 -4.19 -1.99 19.65
CA ALA A 307 -4.35 -2.43 18.27
C ALA A 307 -4.69 -1.20 17.41
N SER A 308 -4.64 -1.36 16.10
CA SER A 308 -4.96 -0.30 15.13
C SER A 308 -6.04 -0.80 14.16
N PRO A 309 -7.34 -0.51 14.42
CA PRO A 309 -8.41 -0.72 13.44
C PRO A 309 -8.05 -0.12 12.08
N ASN A 310 -8.33 -0.86 11.00
CA ASN A 310 -7.94 -0.45 9.65
C ASN A 310 -9.06 -0.56 8.60
N TRP A 311 -10.18 -1.21 8.94
CA TRP A 311 -11.39 -1.27 8.15
C TRP A 311 -12.59 -1.51 9.08
N LEU A 312 -13.77 -0.97 8.73
CA LEU A 312 -14.98 -1.16 9.51
C LEU A 312 -16.24 -1.23 8.65
N ARG A 313 -17.25 -1.90 9.20
CA ARG A 313 -18.59 -1.98 8.66
C ARG A 313 -19.62 -1.94 9.79
N TRP A 314 -20.57 -1.02 9.69
CA TRP A 314 -21.71 -1.00 10.61
C TRP A 314 -22.76 -2.03 10.18
N LEU A 315 -23.15 -2.91 11.09
CA LEU A 315 -24.05 -4.00 10.83
C LEU A 315 -25.50 -3.62 11.11
N PRO A 316 -26.50 -4.27 10.45
CA PRO A 316 -27.92 -4.07 10.78
C PRO A 316 -28.26 -4.34 12.24
N SER A 317 -27.48 -5.13 12.97
CA SER A 317 -27.61 -5.37 14.41
C SER A 317 -27.29 -4.15 15.29
N GLY A 318 -26.71 -3.09 14.73
CA GLY A 318 -26.21 -1.93 15.47
C GLY A 318 -24.77 -2.06 15.97
N GLN A 319 -24.13 -3.20 15.75
CA GLN A 319 -22.71 -3.43 16.07
C GLN A 319 -21.80 -3.01 14.92
N ILE A 320 -20.53 -2.72 15.23
CA ILE A 320 -19.49 -2.45 14.23
C ILE A 320 -18.56 -3.67 14.13
N LEU A 321 -18.54 -4.29 12.96
CA LEU A 321 -17.49 -5.25 12.58
C LEU A 321 -16.29 -4.48 12.06
N PHE A 322 -15.08 -4.88 12.46
CA PHE A 322 -13.86 -4.24 11.98
C PHE A 322 -12.71 -5.24 11.86
N THR A 323 -11.72 -4.88 11.05
CA THR A 323 -10.40 -5.53 11.05
C THR A 323 -9.40 -4.62 11.73
N GLU A 324 -8.36 -5.20 12.31
CA GLU A 324 -7.32 -4.47 13.02
C GLU A 324 -5.95 -5.12 12.88
N ASN A 325 -4.91 -4.31 12.97
CA ASN A 325 -3.55 -4.75 13.19
C ASN A 325 -3.28 -4.81 14.69
N THR A 326 -2.70 -5.90 15.17
CA THR A 326 -2.41 -6.10 16.59
C THR A 326 -1.18 -6.98 16.78
N ASP A 327 -0.12 -6.45 17.40
CA ASP A 327 1.07 -7.19 17.82
C ASP A 327 1.67 -8.08 16.70
N GLY A 328 1.79 -7.54 15.47
CA GLY A 328 2.28 -8.25 14.27
C GLY A 328 1.26 -9.17 13.60
N ALA A 329 0.07 -9.35 14.17
CA ALA A 329 -1.03 -10.14 13.64
C ALA A 329 -2.14 -9.27 13.05
N VAL A 330 -3.10 -9.89 12.38
CA VAL A 330 -4.35 -9.27 11.94
C VAL A 330 -5.52 -9.89 12.68
N GLY A 331 -6.45 -9.07 13.18
CA GLY A 331 -7.63 -9.46 13.90
C GLY A 331 -8.94 -9.08 13.20
N VAL A 332 -10.02 -9.76 13.57
CA VAL A 332 -11.42 -9.39 13.28
C VAL A 332 -12.14 -9.21 14.59
N GLY A 333 -12.68 -8.03 14.82
CA GLY A 333 -13.39 -7.67 16.04
C GLY A 333 -14.83 -7.27 15.78
N LEU A 334 -15.65 -7.39 16.82
CA LEU A 334 -17.03 -6.91 16.86
C LEU A 334 -17.16 -5.98 18.07
N LEU A 335 -17.54 -4.73 17.81
CA LEU A 335 -17.70 -3.68 18.80
C LEU A 335 -19.19 -3.42 19.05
N ASP A 336 -19.60 -3.42 20.32
CA ASP A 336 -20.90 -2.91 20.73
C ASP A 336 -20.78 -1.40 20.99
N ILE A 337 -21.58 -0.59 20.30
CA ILE A 337 -21.50 0.87 20.42
C ILE A 337 -21.99 1.41 21.78
N SER A 338 -22.66 0.58 22.59
CA SER A 338 -23.12 0.95 23.94
C SER A 338 -21.99 0.99 24.98
N GLY A 339 -20.85 0.36 24.69
CA GLY A 339 -19.66 0.29 25.56
C GLY A 339 -18.36 0.11 24.76
N PRO A 340 -17.21 0.15 25.44
CA PRO A 340 -15.90 -0.05 24.79
C PRO A 340 -15.55 -1.54 24.59
N ASP A 341 -16.45 -2.46 24.91
CA ASP A 341 -16.18 -3.88 24.87
C ASP A 341 -16.08 -4.39 23.43
N VAL A 342 -14.91 -4.91 23.09
CA VAL A 342 -14.62 -5.55 21.82
C VAL A 342 -14.60 -7.06 21.99
N LYS A 343 -15.43 -7.76 21.23
CA LYS A 343 -15.38 -9.21 21.09
C LYS A 343 -14.43 -9.56 19.94
N SER A 344 -13.28 -10.17 20.23
CA SER A 344 -12.45 -10.76 19.18
C SER A 344 -13.16 -11.98 18.58
N LEU A 345 -13.31 -11.99 17.26
CA LEU A 345 -13.87 -13.11 16.50
C LEU A 345 -12.77 -14.01 15.95
N TRP A 346 -11.63 -13.43 15.60
CA TRP A 346 -10.50 -14.15 15.03
C TRP A 346 -9.23 -13.28 15.11
N THR A 347 -8.06 -13.92 15.29
CA THR A 347 -6.75 -13.27 15.23
C THR A 347 -5.71 -14.30 14.78
N GLU A 348 -4.87 -13.95 13.81
CA GLU A 348 -3.83 -14.84 13.29
C GLU A 348 -2.66 -14.05 12.69
N ASN A 349 -1.49 -14.67 12.68
CA ASN A 349 -0.29 -14.20 11.97
C ASN A 349 -0.47 -14.41 10.46
N SER A 350 -1.24 -13.56 9.83
CA SER A 350 -1.51 -13.60 8.39
C SER A 350 -1.82 -12.19 7.88
N SER A 351 -2.01 -12.03 6.58
CA SER A 351 -2.73 -10.89 6.00
C SER A 351 -4.19 -11.25 5.76
N LEU A 352 -5.07 -10.28 5.67
CA LEU A 352 -6.51 -10.48 5.49
C LEU A 352 -7.17 -9.35 4.70
N LEU A 353 -7.88 -9.71 3.63
CA LEU A 353 -8.94 -8.87 3.05
C LEU A 353 -10.28 -9.56 3.31
N LEU A 354 -11.25 -8.85 3.88
CA LEU A 354 -12.50 -9.42 4.37
C LEU A 354 -13.72 -8.85 3.64
N SER A 355 -14.64 -9.72 3.24
CA SER A 355 -16.00 -9.39 2.82
C SER A 355 -16.99 -10.28 3.58
N VAL A 356 -18.11 -9.70 4.06
CA VAL A 356 -19.08 -10.41 4.89
C VAL A 356 -20.50 -10.20 4.39
N THR A 357 -21.38 -11.20 4.62
CA THR A 357 -22.84 -11.03 4.45
C THR A 357 -23.40 -10.10 5.54
N PRO A 358 -24.52 -9.40 5.27
CA PRO A 358 -25.11 -8.48 6.27
C PRO A 358 -25.48 -9.14 7.62
N ASP A 359 -25.78 -10.44 7.61
CA ASP A 359 -26.13 -11.23 8.80
C ASP A 359 -24.94 -11.93 9.47
N LEU A 360 -23.71 -11.73 8.97
CA LEU A 360 -22.44 -12.35 9.40
C LEU A 360 -22.40 -13.88 9.35
N LYS A 361 -23.37 -14.56 8.72
CA LYS A 361 -23.36 -16.03 8.65
C LYS A 361 -22.27 -16.55 7.72
N ASN A 362 -21.96 -15.77 6.67
CA ASN A 362 -20.93 -16.12 5.71
C ASN A 362 -19.99 -14.95 5.47
N SER A 363 -18.78 -15.27 5.12
CA SER A 363 -17.74 -14.33 4.72
C SER A 363 -16.86 -14.93 3.64
N ALA A 364 -16.16 -14.08 2.91
CA ALA A 364 -15.09 -14.47 2.01
C ALA A 364 -13.85 -13.64 2.33
N VAL A 365 -12.70 -14.26 2.24
CA VAL A 365 -11.42 -13.63 2.54
C VAL A 365 -10.37 -13.98 1.49
N ILE A 366 -9.47 -13.04 1.25
CA ILE A 366 -8.15 -13.34 0.72
C ILE A 366 -7.21 -13.33 1.91
N ARG A 367 -6.46 -14.41 2.10
CA ARG A 367 -5.46 -14.50 3.16
C ARG A 367 -4.20 -15.16 2.66
N ASP A 368 -3.09 -14.72 3.21
CA ASP A 368 -1.75 -15.23 2.98
C ASP A 368 -0.89 -15.12 4.25
N SER A 369 0.30 -15.68 4.21
CA SER A 369 1.29 -15.56 5.26
C SER A 369 2.68 -15.79 4.68
N PHE A 370 3.75 -15.65 5.48
CA PHE A 370 5.08 -16.07 5.07
C PHE A 370 5.16 -17.55 4.67
N SER A 371 4.22 -18.39 5.09
CA SER A 371 4.23 -19.83 4.80
C SER A 371 3.25 -20.24 3.71
N ASN A 372 2.23 -19.43 3.43
CA ASN A 372 1.14 -19.77 2.52
C ASN A 372 0.89 -18.61 1.55
N PRO A 373 0.93 -18.86 0.24
CA PRO A 373 0.63 -17.83 -0.75
C PRO A 373 -0.85 -17.43 -0.70
N PRO A 374 -1.22 -16.24 -1.27
CA PRO A 374 -2.58 -15.74 -1.24
C PRO A 374 -3.55 -16.66 -1.97
N GLU A 375 -4.66 -16.96 -1.29
CA GLU A 375 -5.78 -17.73 -1.81
C GLU A 375 -7.11 -17.16 -1.31
N VAL A 376 -8.20 -17.46 -2.03
CA VAL A 376 -9.56 -17.12 -1.62
C VAL A 376 -10.12 -18.22 -0.71
N TRP A 377 -10.72 -17.81 0.39
CA TRP A 377 -11.36 -18.69 1.36
C TRP A 377 -12.77 -18.17 1.64
N ALA A 378 -13.71 -19.06 2.02
CA ALA A 378 -15.06 -18.67 2.41
C ALA A 378 -15.63 -19.55 3.51
N GLY A 379 -16.57 -18.99 4.30
CA GLY A 379 -17.24 -19.62 5.43
C GLY A 379 -17.64 -18.61 6.49
N PRO A 380 -18.10 -19.04 7.66
CA PRO A 380 -18.24 -18.16 8.81
C PRO A 380 -16.89 -17.50 9.18
N VAL A 381 -16.94 -16.34 9.82
CA VAL A 381 -15.72 -15.62 10.23
C VAL A 381 -14.87 -16.53 11.14
N GLY A 382 -13.61 -16.77 10.74
CA GLY A 382 -12.68 -17.64 11.46
C GLY A 382 -12.78 -19.14 11.12
N GLU A 383 -13.83 -19.58 10.44
CA GLU A 383 -14.06 -20.99 10.06
C GLU A 383 -14.00 -21.20 8.54
N TRP A 384 -13.13 -20.46 7.87
CA TRP A 384 -13.02 -20.46 6.42
C TRP A 384 -12.45 -21.74 5.85
N LYS A 385 -12.97 -22.14 4.68
CA LYS A 385 -12.44 -23.22 3.84
C LYS A 385 -11.83 -22.64 2.58
N GLN A 386 -10.69 -23.16 2.18
CA GLN A 386 -10.00 -22.73 0.96
C GLN A 386 -10.84 -23.04 -0.27
N MET A 387 -11.04 -22.03 -1.13
CA MET A 387 -11.80 -22.14 -2.36
C MET A 387 -10.91 -22.23 -3.60
N THR A 388 -9.78 -21.52 -3.61
CA THR A 388 -8.88 -21.47 -4.75
C THR A 388 -7.55 -22.14 -4.43
N ARG A 389 -6.81 -22.51 -5.50
CA ARG A 389 -5.42 -22.98 -5.45
C ARG A 389 -4.64 -22.39 -6.61
N VAL A 390 -4.83 -21.08 -6.85
CA VAL A 390 -4.21 -20.38 -7.99
C VAL A 390 -2.71 -20.24 -7.83
N ASN A 391 -2.23 -20.26 -6.58
CA ASN A 391 -0.83 -20.21 -6.20
C ASN A 391 -0.34 -21.51 -5.52
N GLY A 392 -1.07 -22.62 -5.68
CA GLY A 392 -0.82 -23.87 -4.96
C GLY A 392 0.52 -24.54 -5.24
N ASP A 393 1.19 -24.17 -6.34
CA ASP A 393 2.53 -24.67 -6.70
C ASP A 393 3.67 -23.81 -6.12
N LEU A 394 3.35 -22.68 -5.49
CA LEU A 394 4.34 -21.80 -4.88
C LEU A 394 4.71 -22.31 -3.47
N HIS A 395 5.99 -22.31 -3.19
CA HIS A 395 6.56 -22.70 -1.90
C HIS A 395 7.55 -21.64 -1.43
N PRO A 396 7.70 -21.42 -0.09
CA PRO A 396 8.68 -20.48 0.43
C PRO A 396 10.11 -20.83 -0.01
N PHE A 397 10.86 -19.83 -0.48
CA PHE A 397 12.30 -19.95 -0.76
C PHE A 397 13.17 -19.50 0.41
N TRP A 398 12.57 -19.00 1.48
CA TRP A 398 13.16 -18.61 2.75
C TRP A 398 12.92 -19.66 3.81
N GLY A 399 13.53 -19.49 4.98
CA GLY A 399 13.29 -20.34 6.14
C GLY A 399 12.04 -19.94 6.93
N GLU A 400 11.93 -20.41 8.16
CA GLU A 400 10.84 -20.08 9.07
C GLU A 400 10.80 -18.57 9.34
N ALA A 401 9.62 -17.99 9.46
CA ALA A 401 9.41 -16.62 9.93
C ALA A 401 8.82 -16.62 11.34
N LYS A 402 9.43 -15.89 12.28
CA LYS A 402 9.00 -15.80 13.68
C LYS A 402 8.68 -14.38 14.07
N SER A 403 7.55 -14.19 14.76
CA SER A 403 7.29 -12.96 15.49
C SER A 403 8.21 -12.89 16.72
N LEU A 404 8.97 -11.82 16.83
CA LEU A 404 9.83 -11.51 17.98
C LEU A 404 9.27 -10.31 18.73
N ARG A 405 9.58 -10.25 20.03
CA ARG A 405 9.30 -9.11 20.90
C ARG A 405 10.53 -8.76 21.72
N TRP A 406 10.72 -7.47 21.91
CA TRP A 406 11.77 -6.94 22.78
C TRP A 406 11.31 -5.65 23.45
N THR A 407 12.05 -5.21 24.45
CA THR A 407 11.77 -3.94 25.13
C THR A 407 12.82 -2.92 24.71
N SER A 408 12.39 -1.72 24.38
CA SER A 408 13.24 -0.57 24.08
C SER A 408 12.68 0.65 24.80
N GLU A 409 13.50 1.27 25.67
CA GLU A 409 13.15 2.47 26.45
C GLU A 409 11.78 2.39 27.15
N GLY A 410 11.43 1.20 27.64
CA GLY A 410 10.15 0.94 28.34
C GLY A 410 8.96 0.64 27.44
N SER A 411 9.12 0.68 26.13
CA SER A 411 8.12 0.28 25.13
C SER A 411 8.31 -1.18 24.72
N ASN A 412 7.21 -1.90 24.51
CA ASN A 412 7.24 -3.20 23.86
C ASN A 412 7.25 -2.99 22.35
N VAL A 413 8.18 -3.63 21.66
CA VAL A 413 8.34 -3.57 20.21
C VAL A 413 8.20 -4.96 19.64
N GLN A 414 7.43 -5.09 18.58
CA GLN A 414 7.27 -6.33 17.83
C GLN A 414 8.04 -6.23 16.51
N GLY A 415 8.45 -7.36 15.96
CA GLY A 415 9.00 -7.46 14.61
C GLY A 415 9.01 -8.90 14.12
N TRP A 416 9.24 -9.07 12.84
CA TRP A 416 9.37 -10.38 12.21
C TRP A 416 10.83 -10.72 11.95
N LEU A 417 11.23 -11.93 12.26
CA LEU A 417 12.54 -12.46 11.88
C LEU A 417 12.36 -13.62 10.91
N VAL A 418 12.87 -13.44 9.69
CA VAL A 418 12.87 -14.47 8.66
C VAL A 418 14.24 -15.16 8.68
N TYR A 419 14.22 -16.46 8.84
CA TYR A 419 15.41 -17.30 8.91
C TYR A 419 15.98 -17.56 7.51
N PRO A 420 17.30 -17.72 7.38
CA PRO A 420 17.90 -18.13 6.11
C PRO A 420 17.37 -19.48 5.66
N ARG A 421 17.28 -19.66 4.35
CA ARG A 421 16.96 -20.96 3.75
C ARG A 421 18.00 -22.00 4.22
N ASN A 422 17.53 -23.19 4.61
CA ASN A 422 18.39 -24.26 5.11
C ASN A 422 19.21 -23.86 6.35
N TYR A 423 18.59 -23.12 7.28
CA TYR A 423 19.23 -22.72 8.53
C TYR A 423 19.85 -23.90 9.31
N ASP A 424 21.12 -23.75 9.68
CA ASP A 424 21.86 -24.69 10.53
C ASP A 424 22.45 -23.92 11.73
N PRO A 425 22.06 -24.22 12.97
CA PRO A 425 22.53 -23.47 14.15
C PRO A 425 24.03 -23.59 14.43
N SER A 426 24.75 -24.51 13.77
CA SER A 426 26.21 -24.64 13.88
C SER A 426 26.98 -23.60 13.07
N HIS A 427 26.33 -22.87 12.17
CA HIS A 427 26.93 -21.82 11.33
C HIS A 427 26.59 -20.43 11.84
N ARG A 428 27.46 -19.46 11.56
CA ARG A 428 27.18 -18.03 11.77
C ARG A 428 26.72 -17.39 10.48
N TYR A 429 25.69 -16.57 10.58
CA TYR A 429 25.00 -15.93 9.47
C TYR A 429 25.12 -14.41 9.51
N PRO A 430 25.09 -13.73 8.37
CA PRO A 430 24.86 -12.29 8.33
C PRO A 430 23.39 -11.97 8.64
N LEU A 431 23.15 -10.74 9.11
CA LEU A 431 21.83 -10.17 9.37
C LEU A 431 21.59 -8.97 8.47
N VAL A 432 20.41 -8.85 7.90
CA VAL A 432 19.93 -7.59 7.30
C VAL A 432 18.69 -7.14 8.06
N VAL A 433 18.69 -5.88 8.49
CA VAL A 433 17.50 -5.21 9.03
C VAL A 433 16.76 -4.56 7.88
N SER A 434 15.47 -4.88 7.72
CA SER A 434 14.60 -4.28 6.72
C SER A 434 13.55 -3.41 7.39
N VAL A 435 13.61 -2.10 7.18
CA VAL A 435 12.71 -1.13 7.79
C VAL A 435 11.61 -0.78 6.81
N HIS A 436 10.34 -0.89 7.24
CA HIS A 436 9.18 -0.59 6.41
C HIS A 436 9.01 0.92 6.15
N GLY A 437 8.23 1.26 5.13
CA GLY A 437 7.79 2.62 4.81
C GLY A 437 6.65 3.12 5.70
N GLY A 438 6.17 4.29 5.43
CA GLY A 438 5.16 4.98 6.21
C GLY A 438 5.68 6.31 6.75
N PRO A 439 5.83 6.52 8.07
CA PRO A 439 6.12 5.58 9.17
C PRO A 439 4.92 4.81 9.74
N ALA A 440 3.71 5.33 9.62
CA ALA A 440 2.51 4.69 10.14
C ALA A 440 2.11 3.51 9.22
N GLY A 441 2.69 2.35 9.50
CA GLY A 441 2.51 1.09 8.80
C GLY A 441 2.80 -0.08 9.73
N MET A 442 2.77 -1.30 9.23
CA MET A 442 3.17 -2.50 9.97
C MET A 442 3.60 -3.61 9.03
N VAL A 443 4.70 -4.29 9.37
CA VAL A 443 5.02 -5.57 8.75
C VAL A 443 4.17 -6.65 9.40
N THR A 444 3.31 -7.27 8.61
CA THR A 444 2.53 -8.45 8.99
C THR A 444 3.10 -9.70 8.34
N SER A 445 2.67 -10.86 8.83
CA SER A 445 2.95 -12.12 8.13
C SER A 445 2.17 -12.16 6.81
N ARG A 446 2.87 -11.95 5.70
CA ARG A 446 2.31 -11.98 4.34
C ARG A 446 3.27 -12.62 3.35
N TRP A 447 2.73 -13.17 2.26
CA TRP A 447 3.56 -13.67 1.18
C TRP A 447 4.27 -12.51 0.48
N PRO A 448 5.60 -12.57 0.29
CA PRO A 448 6.34 -11.49 -0.35
C PRO A 448 5.88 -11.24 -1.78
N SER A 449 5.73 -9.97 -2.12
CA SER A 449 5.48 -9.53 -3.49
C SER A 449 6.78 -9.19 -4.22
N THR A 450 6.69 -8.93 -5.52
CA THR A 450 7.84 -8.50 -6.33
C THR A 450 8.45 -7.16 -5.91
N LEU A 451 7.78 -6.42 -5.02
CA LEU A 451 8.27 -5.15 -4.47
C LEU A 451 9.07 -5.33 -3.17
N GLN A 452 8.97 -6.51 -2.53
CA GLN A 452 9.61 -6.81 -1.25
C GLN A 452 10.89 -7.64 -1.47
N TYR A 453 11.95 -6.99 -1.97
CA TYR A 453 13.23 -7.64 -2.24
C TYR A 453 13.96 -8.12 -0.96
N ASP A 454 13.64 -7.54 0.18
CA ASP A 454 14.26 -7.79 1.47
C ASP A 454 14.11 -9.24 1.93
N ILE A 455 12.92 -9.82 1.82
CA ILE A 455 12.69 -11.23 2.17
C ILE A 455 13.50 -12.19 1.29
N MET A 456 13.84 -11.77 0.05
CA MET A 456 14.70 -12.54 -0.84
C MET A 456 16.13 -12.70 -0.30
N LEU A 457 16.58 -11.82 0.58
CA LEU A 457 17.85 -11.95 1.27
C LEU A 457 17.89 -13.22 2.15
N ALA A 458 16.76 -13.65 2.71
CA ALA A 458 16.69 -14.90 3.45
C ALA A 458 16.93 -16.13 2.54
N ALA A 459 16.46 -16.10 1.28
CA ALA A 459 16.81 -17.10 0.27
C ALA A 459 18.30 -17.08 -0.09
N ALA A 460 18.94 -15.92 0.00
CA ALA A 460 20.37 -15.74 -0.21
C ALA A 460 21.23 -16.07 1.04
N GLY A 461 20.62 -16.53 2.14
CA GLY A 461 21.34 -17.02 3.32
C GLY A 461 21.52 -15.98 4.43
N TYR A 462 20.72 -14.95 4.49
CA TYR A 462 20.70 -13.95 5.56
C TYR A 462 19.58 -14.24 6.56
N PHE A 463 19.78 -13.88 7.82
CA PHE A 463 18.64 -13.51 8.67
C PHE A 463 18.10 -12.16 8.19
N VAL A 464 16.77 -12.01 8.17
CA VAL A 464 16.12 -10.73 7.86
C VAL A 464 15.25 -10.34 9.04
N LEU A 465 15.59 -9.24 9.71
CA LEU A 465 14.79 -8.64 10.78
C LEU A 465 13.95 -7.52 10.21
N CYS A 466 12.63 -7.64 10.31
CA CYS A 466 11.65 -6.64 9.92
C CYS A 466 10.98 -6.07 11.18
N PRO A 467 11.52 -5.02 11.79
CA PRO A 467 10.96 -4.42 13.02
C PRO A 467 9.71 -3.61 12.72
N ASN A 468 8.80 -3.52 13.71
CA ASN A 468 7.71 -2.55 13.79
C ASN A 468 8.06 -1.57 14.93
N PRO A 469 8.93 -0.57 14.70
CA PRO A 469 9.36 0.36 15.74
C PRO A 469 8.22 1.32 16.11
N ARG A 470 8.41 2.14 17.17
CA ARG A 470 7.48 3.24 17.48
C ARG A 470 7.21 4.09 16.24
N GLY A 471 5.96 4.51 16.05
CA GLY A 471 5.45 5.06 14.81
C GLY A 471 4.62 4.05 14.00
N SER A 472 4.85 2.74 14.20
CA SER A 472 4.09 1.69 13.51
C SER A 472 2.70 1.48 14.09
N TYR A 473 1.83 0.81 13.33
CA TYR A 473 0.53 0.31 13.79
C TYR A 473 0.67 -0.98 14.62
N GLY A 474 -0.41 -1.36 15.30
CA GLY A 474 -0.54 -2.64 15.98
C GLY A 474 -0.36 -2.60 17.50
N GLU A 475 0.13 -1.49 18.04
CA GLU A 475 0.32 -1.26 19.49
C GLU A 475 -0.53 -0.09 20.03
N GLY A 476 -1.46 0.41 19.21
CA GLY A 476 -2.39 1.50 19.50
C GLY A 476 -1.86 2.90 19.19
N GLU A 477 -2.76 3.88 19.20
CA GLU A 477 -2.52 5.24 18.73
C GLU A 477 -1.35 5.93 19.47
N ALA A 478 -1.18 5.68 20.77
CA ALA A 478 -0.07 6.23 21.55
C ALA A 478 1.31 5.77 21.03
N PHE A 479 1.44 4.52 20.59
CA PHE A 479 2.67 3.99 20.00
C PHE A 479 2.90 4.54 18.59
N THR A 480 1.84 4.65 17.78
CA THR A 480 1.89 5.27 16.45
C THR A 480 2.33 6.73 16.53
N ARG A 481 1.88 7.48 17.54
CA ARG A 481 2.26 8.89 17.75
C ARG A 481 3.62 9.09 18.43
N ALA A 482 4.27 8.04 18.89
CA ALA A 482 5.51 8.16 19.68
C ALA A 482 6.71 8.66 18.86
N ASN A 483 6.63 8.68 17.52
CA ASN A 483 7.66 9.26 16.66
C ASN A 483 7.36 10.71 16.21
N VAL A 484 6.28 11.33 16.69
CA VAL A 484 5.96 12.75 16.39
C VAL A 484 7.08 13.63 16.94
N LYS A 485 7.70 14.44 16.08
CA LYS A 485 8.89 15.25 16.37
C LYS A 485 10.11 14.42 16.83
N ASP A 486 10.16 13.13 16.50
CA ASP A 486 11.21 12.22 16.99
C ASP A 486 11.76 11.28 15.89
N PHE A 487 11.54 11.61 14.61
CA PHE A 487 12.01 10.81 13.48
C PHE A 487 13.51 10.56 13.54
N GLY A 488 13.89 9.28 13.52
CA GLY A 488 15.27 8.82 13.53
C GLY A 488 15.87 8.60 14.94
N TYR A 489 15.16 8.96 16.01
CA TYR A 489 15.68 8.80 17.37
C TYR A 489 15.11 7.57 18.08
N GLY A 490 13.91 7.67 18.61
CA GLY A 490 13.31 6.56 19.35
C GLY A 490 13.07 5.33 18.49
N ASP A 491 12.63 5.51 17.26
CA ASP A 491 12.45 4.44 16.27
C ASP A 491 13.77 3.73 15.91
N LEU A 492 14.89 4.45 15.78
CA LEU A 492 16.22 3.83 15.61
C LEU A 492 16.65 3.07 16.87
N HIS A 493 16.37 3.58 18.08
CA HIS A 493 16.66 2.86 19.31
C HIS A 493 15.89 1.53 19.37
N ASP A 494 14.64 1.51 18.95
CA ASP A 494 13.83 0.29 18.86
C ASP A 494 14.43 -0.73 17.90
N ILE A 495 14.90 -0.26 16.73
CA ILE A 495 15.55 -1.09 15.71
C ILE A 495 16.85 -1.69 16.27
N LEU A 496 17.71 -0.89 16.89
CA LEU A 496 18.98 -1.35 17.45
C LEU A 496 18.78 -2.33 18.61
N ALA A 497 17.79 -2.12 19.47
CA ALA A 497 17.42 -3.08 20.52
C ALA A 497 16.96 -4.42 19.92
N GLY A 498 16.23 -4.40 18.81
CA GLY A 498 15.86 -5.61 18.06
C GLY A 498 17.08 -6.35 17.48
N VAL A 499 18.07 -5.62 16.95
CA VAL A 499 19.35 -6.21 16.53
C VAL A 499 20.06 -6.89 17.72
N ASP A 500 20.11 -6.23 18.90
CA ASP A 500 20.73 -6.80 20.09
C ASP A 500 20.01 -8.07 20.57
N GLN A 501 18.68 -8.08 20.50
CA GLN A 501 17.86 -9.27 20.80
C GLN A 501 18.24 -10.46 19.88
N VAL A 502 18.38 -10.22 18.58
CA VAL A 502 18.75 -11.26 17.60
C VAL A 502 20.17 -11.74 17.86
N LEU A 503 21.14 -10.85 18.09
CA LEU A 503 22.53 -11.20 18.38
C LEU A 503 22.70 -12.02 19.66
N SER A 504 21.86 -11.78 20.66
CA SER A 504 21.93 -12.48 21.96
C SER A 504 21.37 -13.90 21.90
N THR A 505 20.51 -14.22 20.93
CA THR A 505 19.75 -15.47 20.90
C THR A 505 20.07 -16.37 19.70
N LEU A 506 20.70 -15.83 18.65
CA LEU A 506 20.93 -16.55 17.41
C LEU A 506 22.39 -16.43 16.92
N PRO A 507 22.86 -17.38 16.09
CA PRO A 507 24.24 -17.41 15.60
C PRO A 507 24.46 -16.37 14.49
N VAL A 508 24.24 -15.12 14.80
CA VAL A 508 24.52 -13.98 13.90
C VAL A 508 25.95 -13.48 14.15
N ASP A 509 26.63 -13.09 13.08
CA ASP A 509 27.93 -12.44 13.14
C ASP A 509 27.76 -10.93 13.33
N PRO A 510 28.19 -10.34 14.47
CA PRO A 510 28.02 -8.91 14.76
C PRO A 510 28.81 -8.00 13.80
N ASN A 511 29.75 -8.55 13.03
CA ASN A 511 30.51 -7.80 12.02
C ASN A 511 29.88 -7.88 10.62
N ARG A 512 28.78 -8.59 10.45
CA ARG A 512 28.10 -8.80 9.17
C ARG A 512 26.62 -8.42 9.25
N ILE A 513 26.37 -7.14 9.62
CA ILE A 513 25.03 -6.59 9.76
C ILE A 513 24.82 -5.52 8.70
N GLY A 514 23.76 -5.62 7.91
CA GLY A 514 23.31 -4.62 6.94
C GLY A 514 21.97 -4.01 7.32
N ILE A 515 21.63 -2.91 6.66
CA ILE A 515 20.32 -2.25 6.80
C ILE A 515 19.77 -1.89 5.43
N THR A 516 18.45 -2.01 5.30
CA THR A 516 17.74 -1.63 4.08
C THR A 516 16.34 -1.14 4.39
N GLY A 517 15.70 -0.47 3.44
CA GLY A 517 14.31 -0.07 3.47
C GLY A 517 13.97 0.82 2.27
N TRP A 518 12.66 1.01 2.07
CA TRP A 518 12.08 1.85 1.02
C TRP A 518 11.27 2.98 1.65
N SER A 519 11.21 4.16 1.01
CA SER A 519 10.43 5.31 1.51
C SER A 519 10.93 5.78 2.90
N TYR A 520 10.09 5.84 3.91
CA TYR A 520 10.53 6.08 5.29
C TYR A 520 11.62 5.08 5.73
N GLY A 521 11.54 3.81 5.31
CA GLY A 521 12.60 2.83 5.55
C GLY A 521 13.91 3.19 4.84
N GLY A 522 13.84 3.82 3.67
CA GLY A 522 15.00 4.41 2.97
C GLY A 522 15.60 5.59 3.72
N PHE A 523 14.75 6.47 4.26
CA PHE A 523 15.17 7.53 5.20
C PHE A 523 15.87 6.93 6.41
N MET A 524 15.25 5.95 7.08
CA MET A 524 15.83 5.30 8.26
C MET A 524 17.17 4.63 7.94
N THR A 525 17.31 4.05 6.75
CA THR A 525 18.58 3.49 6.27
C THR A 525 19.66 4.57 6.15
N MET A 526 19.34 5.70 5.48
CA MET A 526 20.25 6.84 5.35
C MET A 526 20.58 7.45 6.72
N TRP A 527 19.59 7.54 7.61
CA TRP A 527 19.72 8.07 8.97
C TRP A 527 20.62 7.19 9.83
N ALA A 528 20.31 5.89 9.91
CA ALA A 528 20.99 4.96 10.82
C ALA A 528 22.50 4.94 10.60
N VAL A 529 22.97 4.97 9.33
CA VAL A 529 24.41 4.98 9.03
C VAL A 529 25.10 6.30 9.35
N THR A 530 24.33 7.38 9.63
CA THR A 530 24.89 8.63 10.18
C THR A 530 25.01 8.62 11.70
N GLN A 531 24.30 7.69 12.39
CA GLN A 531 24.18 7.66 13.85
C GLN A 531 24.99 6.52 14.49
N THR A 532 25.29 5.45 13.74
CA THR A 532 25.98 4.28 14.28
C THR A 532 26.84 3.57 13.24
N ASP A 533 27.96 2.98 13.67
CA ASP A 533 28.86 2.15 12.86
C ASP A 533 28.45 0.64 12.88
N ARG A 534 27.27 0.29 13.41
CA ARG A 534 26.80 -1.10 13.53
C ARG A 534 26.57 -1.77 12.17
N PHE A 535 26.17 -1.00 11.15
CA PHE A 535 25.85 -1.49 9.82
C PHE A 535 27.08 -1.42 8.90
N ARG A 536 27.40 -2.55 8.27
CA ARG A 536 28.56 -2.68 7.35
C ARG A 536 28.20 -2.48 5.89
N ALA A 537 26.92 -2.53 5.56
CA ALA A 537 26.39 -2.22 4.23
C ALA A 537 24.97 -1.65 4.36
N ALA A 538 24.61 -0.77 3.45
CA ALA A 538 23.29 -0.17 3.40
C ALA A 538 22.71 -0.18 1.98
N VAL A 539 21.39 -0.41 1.85
CA VAL A 539 20.64 -0.25 0.60
C VAL A 539 19.44 0.66 0.88
N ALA A 540 19.53 1.91 0.44
CA ALA A 540 18.51 2.93 0.66
C ALA A 540 17.65 3.09 -0.59
N GLY A 541 16.40 2.62 -0.55
CA GLY A 541 15.44 2.77 -1.62
C GLY A 541 14.52 3.98 -1.40
N ALA A 542 14.40 4.87 -2.39
CA ALA A 542 13.53 6.05 -2.35
C ALA A 542 13.58 6.78 -0.99
N GLY A 543 14.81 7.02 -0.48
CA GLY A 543 15.03 7.60 0.84
C GLY A 543 14.98 9.13 0.85
N ILE A 544 14.83 9.70 2.05
CA ILE A 544 14.79 11.15 2.28
C ILE A 544 16.07 11.56 2.99
N ALA A 545 16.89 12.41 2.34
CA ALA A 545 18.14 12.90 2.89
C ALA A 545 17.98 14.17 3.73
N ASN A 546 17.01 15.01 3.37
CA ASN A 546 16.86 16.36 3.91
C ASN A 546 15.38 16.73 4.00
N TRP A 547 14.80 16.61 5.18
CA TRP A 547 13.40 16.93 5.43
C TRP A 547 13.04 18.39 5.12
N GLN A 548 14.01 19.31 5.15
CA GLN A 548 13.76 20.72 4.84
C GLN A 548 13.49 20.94 3.34
N SER A 549 14.36 20.42 2.45
CA SER A 549 14.15 20.52 1.01
C SER A 549 13.02 19.62 0.54
N TYR A 550 12.89 18.43 1.15
CA TYR A 550 11.84 17.47 0.86
C TYR A 550 10.43 18.10 0.99
N TYR A 551 10.21 18.99 1.97
CA TYR A 551 8.92 19.67 2.15
C TYR A 551 8.44 20.39 0.89
N GLY A 552 9.34 20.99 0.12
CA GLY A 552 9.01 21.73 -1.10
C GLY A 552 9.18 20.94 -2.39
N GLU A 553 9.65 19.69 -2.32
CA GLU A 553 9.94 18.85 -3.50
C GLU A 553 8.91 17.74 -3.70
N ASN A 554 8.30 17.24 -2.61
CA ASN A 554 7.34 16.14 -2.70
C ASN A 554 5.94 16.62 -3.13
N SER A 555 5.11 15.70 -3.62
CA SER A 555 3.74 15.96 -4.06
C SER A 555 2.69 15.81 -2.94
N ILE A 556 3.11 15.53 -1.69
CA ILE A 556 2.24 15.16 -0.56
C ILE A 556 2.59 15.91 0.74
N ASP A 557 3.05 17.15 0.68
CA ASP A 557 3.62 17.92 1.81
C ASP A 557 2.74 18.01 3.07
N LYS A 558 1.42 17.86 2.93
CA LYS A 558 0.46 17.99 4.04
C LYS A 558 0.63 16.92 5.12
N TRP A 559 1.15 15.72 4.77
CA TRP A 559 1.36 14.66 5.75
C TRP A 559 2.41 15.01 6.80
N MET A 560 3.36 15.90 6.46
CA MET A 560 4.49 16.23 7.32
C MET A 560 4.08 17.05 8.55
N ILE A 561 3.05 17.89 8.41
CA ILE A 561 2.65 18.81 9.49
C ILE A 561 2.23 18.09 10.78
N PRO A 562 1.38 17.04 10.76
CA PRO A 562 1.05 16.28 11.94
C PRO A 562 2.26 15.64 12.64
N TYR A 563 3.27 15.26 11.87
CA TYR A 563 4.49 14.61 12.41
C TYR A 563 5.53 15.61 12.92
N PHE A 564 5.76 16.71 12.22
CA PHE A 564 6.74 17.73 12.63
C PHE A 564 6.13 18.83 13.51
N GLY A 565 4.81 18.95 13.54
CA GLY A 565 4.06 19.90 14.39
C GLY A 565 3.97 21.32 13.85
N ALA A 566 4.63 21.63 12.73
CA ALA A 566 4.62 22.90 12.05
C ALA A 566 5.08 22.72 10.59
N SER A 567 4.85 23.73 9.73
CA SER A 567 5.47 23.78 8.41
C SER A 567 6.98 24.00 8.52
N VAL A 568 7.73 23.68 7.49
CA VAL A 568 9.19 23.96 7.44
C VAL A 568 9.48 25.46 7.50
N TYR A 569 8.53 26.30 7.08
CA TYR A 569 8.68 27.76 7.12
C TYR A 569 8.50 28.35 8.52
N ASP A 570 7.73 27.67 9.39
CA ASP A 570 7.46 28.10 10.76
C ASP A 570 8.50 27.53 11.75
N ASP A 571 8.94 26.28 11.57
CA ASP A 571 9.96 25.63 12.41
C ASP A 571 10.93 24.77 11.57
N PRO A 572 11.89 25.39 10.88
CA PRO A 572 12.86 24.62 10.07
C PRO A 572 13.80 23.76 10.93
N ALA A 573 13.95 24.05 12.23
CA ALA A 573 14.87 23.32 13.10
C ALA A 573 14.41 21.89 13.40
N VAL A 574 13.10 21.67 13.56
CA VAL A 574 12.54 20.32 13.78
C VAL A 574 12.80 19.40 12.59
N TYR A 575 12.81 19.94 11.38
CA TYR A 575 13.13 19.21 10.15
C TYR A 575 14.63 18.92 10.04
N ALA A 576 15.48 19.93 10.27
CA ALA A 576 16.93 19.81 10.15
C ALA A 576 17.52 18.74 11.08
N ARG A 577 17.03 18.67 12.33
CA ARG A 577 17.56 17.74 13.33
C ARG A 577 17.33 16.26 12.99
N SER A 578 16.29 15.95 12.18
CA SER A 578 15.96 14.61 11.71
C SER A 578 16.48 14.33 10.29
N SER A 579 17.22 15.27 9.69
CA SER A 579 17.73 15.15 8.32
C SER A 579 19.09 14.43 8.28
N PRO A 580 19.21 13.28 7.59
CA PRO A 580 20.48 12.56 7.44
C PRO A 580 21.64 13.43 6.94
N ILE A 581 21.36 14.37 6.04
CA ILE A 581 22.38 15.26 5.46
C ILE A 581 23.07 16.13 6.51
N THR A 582 22.38 16.45 7.61
CA THR A 582 22.95 17.23 8.72
C THR A 582 24.14 16.50 9.37
N PHE A 583 24.11 15.18 9.39
CA PHE A 583 25.08 14.32 10.03
C PHE A 583 25.93 13.51 9.03
N ILE A 584 25.88 13.85 7.77
CA ILE A 584 26.45 13.06 6.67
C ILE A 584 27.95 12.79 6.80
N LYS A 585 28.69 13.67 7.49
CA LYS A 585 30.15 13.50 7.75
C LYS A 585 30.48 12.27 8.60
N ASN A 586 29.50 11.71 9.30
CA ASN A 586 29.70 10.53 10.13
C ASN A 586 29.63 9.22 9.32
N VAL A 587 29.09 9.25 8.10
CA VAL A 587 28.89 8.04 7.30
C VAL A 587 30.21 7.45 6.84
N LYS A 588 30.35 6.14 7.11
CA LYS A 588 31.47 5.30 6.64
C LYS A 588 30.94 4.06 5.89
N THR A 589 29.66 3.76 6.05
CA THR A 589 29.02 2.55 5.54
C THR A 589 28.85 2.62 4.02
N PRO A 590 29.36 1.65 3.25
CA PRO A 590 29.08 1.52 1.83
C PRO A 590 27.57 1.51 1.59
N THR A 591 27.08 2.37 0.68
CA THR A 591 25.65 2.59 0.48
C THR A 591 25.25 2.49 -0.99
N LEU A 592 24.31 1.57 -1.30
CA LEU A 592 23.57 1.51 -2.56
C LEU A 592 22.29 2.35 -2.44
N ILE A 593 22.06 3.26 -3.40
CA ILE A 593 20.90 4.16 -3.43
C ILE A 593 20.08 3.84 -4.67
N LEU A 594 18.76 3.64 -4.49
CA LEU A 594 17.81 3.23 -5.53
C LEU A 594 16.62 4.18 -5.53
N VAL A 595 16.18 4.68 -6.71
CA VAL A 595 15.01 5.58 -6.78
C VAL A 595 14.36 5.55 -8.15
N GLY A 596 13.05 5.79 -8.22
CA GLY A 596 12.32 6.09 -9.46
C GLY A 596 12.63 7.50 -9.97
N GLU A 597 12.83 7.66 -11.27
CA GLU A 597 13.14 8.97 -11.88
C GLU A 597 12.03 10.00 -11.61
N ARG A 598 10.79 9.54 -11.55
CA ARG A 598 9.58 10.37 -11.44
C ARG A 598 8.82 10.12 -10.15
N ASP A 599 9.55 9.78 -9.09
CA ASP A 599 9.02 9.60 -7.76
C ASP A 599 8.53 10.94 -7.19
N GLY A 600 7.21 11.03 -6.89
CA GLY A 600 6.59 12.23 -6.32
C GLY A 600 6.53 12.21 -4.81
N GLU A 601 6.59 11.01 -4.19
CA GLU A 601 6.62 10.89 -2.73
C GLU A 601 8.01 11.13 -2.15
N CYS A 602 9.02 10.42 -2.69
CA CYS A 602 10.42 10.62 -2.31
C CYS A 602 11.24 11.07 -3.54
N PRO A 603 11.18 12.37 -3.87
CA PRO A 603 11.69 12.87 -5.13
C PRO A 603 13.17 12.59 -5.36
N LEU A 604 13.50 12.33 -6.62
CA LEU A 604 14.88 12.05 -7.08
C LEU A 604 15.95 13.00 -6.52
N PRO A 605 15.71 14.32 -6.35
CA PRO A 605 16.69 15.23 -5.75
C PRO A 605 17.15 14.82 -4.35
N GLN A 606 16.32 14.17 -3.52
CA GLN A 606 16.70 13.68 -2.20
C GLN A 606 17.82 12.62 -2.29
N SER A 607 17.69 11.70 -3.23
CA SER A 607 18.71 10.69 -3.50
C SER A 607 19.98 11.29 -4.12
N TYR A 608 19.86 12.31 -4.98
CA TYR A 608 20.99 13.05 -5.52
C TYR A 608 21.79 13.78 -4.45
N GLU A 609 21.11 14.47 -3.52
CA GLU A 609 21.76 15.21 -2.43
C GLU A 609 22.60 14.26 -1.56
N TYR A 610 22.02 13.12 -1.18
CA TYR A 610 22.71 12.11 -0.38
C TYR A 610 23.89 11.49 -1.13
N TRP A 611 23.68 11.05 -2.37
CA TRP A 611 24.74 10.48 -3.22
C TRP A 611 25.91 11.44 -3.43
N HIS A 612 25.63 12.69 -3.75
CA HIS A 612 26.68 13.70 -4.01
C HIS A 612 27.52 13.96 -2.75
N ALA A 613 26.89 13.97 -1.58
CA ALA A 613 27.60 14.10 -0.31
C ALA A 613 28.53 12.90 -0.05
N LEU A 614 28.06 11.65 -0.28
CA LEU A 614 28.91 10.45 -0.16
C LEU A 614 30.09 10.48 -1.13
N GLN A 615 29.88 10.89 -2.38
CA GLN A 615 30.96 11.09 -3.36
C GLN A 615 32.02 12.09 -2.88
N THR A 616 31.58 13.24 -2.36
CA THR A 616 32.46 14.28 -1.83
C THR A 616 33.29 13.80 -0.64
N LEU A 617 32.70 12.96 0.20
CA LEU A 617 33.35 12.41 1.40
C LEU A 617 34.20 11.16 1.10
N GLY A 618 34.18 10.64 -0.13
CA GLY A 618 34.92 9.44 -0.52
C GLY A 618 34.39 8.16 0.10
N VAL A 619 33.11 8.13 0.49
CA VAL A 619 32.44 6.93 0.98
C VAL A 619 32.02 6.06 -0.21
N GLU A 620 32.28 4.76 -0.14
CA GLU A 620 31.87 3.81 -1.19
C GLU A 620 30.37 3.84 -1.40
N ASN A 621 29.93 4.02 -2.65
CA ASN A 621 28.53 4.13 -2.98
C ASN A 621 28.22 3.75 -4.43
N GLN A 622 26.96 3.37 -4.67
CA GLN A 622 26.39 3.23 -6.00
C GLN A 622 25.01 3.90 -6.02
N PHE A 623 24.70 4.64 -7.08
CA PHE A 623 23.41 5.30 -7.27
C PHE A 623 22.75 4.80 -8.55
N VAL A 624 21.50 4.34 -8.45
CA VAL A 624 20.71 3.79 -9.55
C VAL A 624 19.38 4.52 -9.64
N VAL A 625 19.09 5.06 -10.81
CA VAL A 625 17.82 5.74 -11.14
C VAL A 625 17.08 4.89 -12.16
N TYR A 626 15.80 4.60 -11.88
CA TYR A 626 14.94 3.82 -12.76
C TYR A 626 14.07 4.74 -13.62
N PRO A 627 14.29 4.80 -14.94
CA PRO A 627 13.61 5.76 -15.81
C PRO A 627 12.11 5.50 -15.89
N ASN A 628 11.33 6.60 -15.86
CA ASN A 628 9.86 6.62 -15.89
C ASN A 628 9.16 5.87 -14.75
N GLU A 629 9.85 5.54 -13.68
CA GLU A 629 9.26 4.93 -12.49
C GLU A 629 8.88 5.99 -11.45
N GLY A 630 7.74 5.76 -10.77
CA GLY A 630 7.30 6.54 -9.62
C GLY A 630 7.83 5.96 -8.30
N HIS A 631 7.11 6.25 -7.21
CA HIS A 631 7.43 5.70 -5.89
C HIS A 631 7.31 4.17 -5.87
N ARG A 632 6.29 3.65 -6.55
CA ARG A 632 6.15 2.23 -6.85
C ARG A 632 6.85 1.89 -8.16
N ILE A 633 7.83 1.01 -8.09
CA ILE A 633 8.50 0.49 -9.30
C ILE A 633 7.54 -0.48 -10.01
N ALA A 634 7.08 -0.09 -11.19
CA ALA A 634 6.05 -0.82 -11.93
C ALA A 634 6.65 -1.89 -12.85
N ARG A 635 7.76 -1.60 -13.53
CA ARG A 635 8.35 -2.49 -14.54
C ARG A 635 9.03 -3.71 -13.94
N PRO A 636 8.74 -4.92 -14.42
CA PRO A 636 9.32 -6.16 -13.90
C PRO A 636 10.84 -6.25 -14.05
N ASP A 637 11.38 -5.73 -15.16
CA ASP A 637 12.83 -5.71 -15.38
C ASP A 637 13.55 -4.83 -14.35
N HIS A 638 12.98 -3.68 -14.00
CA HIS A 638 13.49 -2.80 -12.94
C HIS A 638 13.38 -3.47 -11.56
N ARG A 639 12.26 -4.11 -11.25
CA ARG A 639 12.10 -4.86 -9.99
C ARG A 639 13.12 -6.00 -9.85
N ARG A 640 13.36 -6.76 -10.94
CA ARG A 640 14.41 -7.80 -10.96
C ARG A 640 15.80 -7.21 -10.75
N ASP A 641 16.10 -6.06 -11.38
CA ASP A 641 17.40 -5.39 -11.23
C ASP A 641 17.62 -4.92 -9.78
N ILE A 642 16.58 -4.35 -9.12
CA ILE A 642 16.62 -3.97 -7.70
C ILE A 642 17.01 -5.16 -6.82
N VAL A 643 16.31 -6.28 -6.96
CA VAL A 643 16.57 -7.49 -6.14
C VAL A 643 18.01 -7.98 -6.34
N ARG A 644 18.46 -8.07 -7.60
CA ARG A 644 19.81 -8.54 -7.92
C ARG A 644 20.89 -7.60 -7.38
N ARG A 645 20.71 -6.29 -7.52
CA ARG A 645 21.66 -5.30 -6.99
C ARG A 645 21.73 -5.32 -5.48
N ALA A 646 20.57 -5.38 -4.79
CA ALA A 646 20.53 -5.43 -3.34
C ALA A 646 21.27 -6.68 -2.81
N ILE A 647 20.99 -7.86 -3.38
CA ILE A 647 21.69 -9.10 -3.00
C ILE A 647 23.18 -9.01 -3.29
N ALA A 648 23.57 -8.57 -4.49
CA ALA A 648 24.98 -8.45 -4.86
C ALA A 648 25.74 -7.45 -3.97
N TRP A 649 25.09 -6.35 -3.57
CA TRP A 649 25.66 -5.36 -2.67
C TRP A 649 25.93 -5.95 -1.28
N PHE A 650 24.94 -6.61 -0.70
CA PHE A 650 25.11 -7.26 0.60
C PHE A 650 26.10 -8.43 0.53
N ASP A 651 26.11 -9.23 -0.53
CA ASP A 651 27.06 -10.33 -0.70
C ASP A 651 28.51 -9.81 -0.78
N GLY A 652 28.73 -8.69 -1.44
CA GLY A 652 30.06 -8.07 -1.56
C GLY A 652 30.60 -7.48 -0.26
N HIS A 653 29.74 -7.13 0.71
CA HIS A 653 30.17 -6.43 1.93
C HIS A 653 29.94 -7.26 3.22
N LEU A 654 29.07 -8.29 3.18
CA LEU A 654 28.70 -9.07 4.37
C LEU A 654 29.06 -10.56 4.29
N LYS A 655 29.49 -11.08 3.14
CA LYS A 655 29.96 -12.47 2.95
C LYS A 655 31.46 -12.56 2.63
#